data_bdaca2da045c31a0eca6be28671209fc
#
_entry.id   bdaca2da045c31a0eca6be28671209fc
#
_cell.length_a   1.000
_cell.length_b   1.000
_cell.length_c   1.000
_cell.angle_alpha   90.00
_cell.angle_beta   90.00
_cell.angle_gamma   90.00
#
_symmetry.space_group_name_H-M   'P 1'
#
loop_
_entity.id
_entity.type
_entity.pdbx_description
1 polymer ?
#
loop_
_entity_poly.entity_id
_entity_poly.type
_entity_poly.pdbx_seq_one_letter_code
_entity_poly.pdbx_strand_id
1 'polypeptide(L)'
;MSKKVKKEKKPTDKLADKTLTTKVLQGIFGDPEKRELKRMEKIVQGINKLEPKYQAMSDDELKDQTNLLKKQLLELRKKADAKTALEKQKLEKESSKKTKKTSAKTIDTKKAEDKILDQLLPDAFALVREATFRILGMRHFDVQMIGGIALHEGNVAEMKTGEGKTLVALLPSYLNALTERGVHVVTVNDYLAQRDAGWNAPVFHFLGLNVGVIIADASFLYDPEYINEEHADERMQHLKPCTRKQAYAADVTYGTNNEFGFDYLRDNMVNEVDFLRQRELNFAIVDEVDSILIDEARTPLIISAPAGDNPDSYYQFAKIVSKLTPEDYVLDEKHKSVTLTDQGIEKVQRLLGIDNLYSAENSRLVYHLDQALRAQVVFNRDRDYVVTNSGEVIIVDEHTGRLMHGRRYNEGLHQAIEAKEGVAVKEESMTLATISFQNFFRLYRKLSGMTGTAFTEAEEFQQIYALNVIQIPPNRPIKRIDKDDLIFRTEAGKLRAIVRTVQEYHAKGQPILVGSASIVKNELIAKYLDEAKLPYEILNAKNNEREAAIVAKAGEKGAITLATNMAGRGTDIKLPEEVKKLGGLVVIGSERHDSRRVDNQLRGRGGRQGDPGITQFFVSCEDDLMRIFQGNQLANILRFVGLDEDTPIHNRAVTKNLEAAQRRIEGFNFDSRKNVVQYDNVINRHRRVVYLMRRKILEGENISQEIKRLMKEATVDLTIESSRVNKKFKQNFLQVFNIDPDLVETIGAMRKPEDRAKLALTAVSEAYANQELEFGPEVMRRIEREVYLKVLDALWMQHLENMQHLREGIHWRSIGQRDPLVEYRTESQKLFEGLQKNLREEVLKILLSVTKQEAVVTDIVDGEEYDTELTQMAETATNKGVNTIDSGVKNLDNEFKSGSSKKTDVNRERNTARKSKKKQRQNKKHSKR
;
A
#
# COMPACT_ATOMS: atom_id res chain seq x y z
N MET A 1 -40.73 42.84 -21.20
CA MET A 1 -40.60 41.38 -21.11
C MET A 1 -39.34 41.03 -20.30
N SER A 2 -39.46 40.79 -19.01
CA SER A 2 -38.34 40.54 -18.11
C SER A 2 -38.05 39.05 -18.03
N LYS A 3 -36.88 38.60 -18.48
CA LYS A 3 -36.39 37.24 -18.31
C LYS A 3 -35.95 37.04 -16.86
N LYS A 4 -36.68 36.18 -16.12
CA LYS A 4 -36.25 35.66 -14.82
C LYS A 4 -35.00 34.79 -14.98
N VAL A 5 -33.88 35.29 -14.46
CA VAL A 5 -32.66 34.49 -14.27
C VAL A 5 -32.89 33.51 -13.14
N LYS A 6 -32.84 32.20 -13.42
CA LYS A 6 -32.81 31.15 -12.40
C LYS A 6 -31.51 31.24 -11.64
N LYS A 7 -31.53 31.58 -10.36
CA LYS A 7 -30.41 31.47 -9.45
C LYS A 7 -30.05 29.97 -9.31
N GLU A 8 -28.84 29.58 -9.73
CA GLU A 8 -28.29 28.29 -9.39
C GLU A 8 -28.06 28.20 -7.86
N LYS A 9 -28.59 27.16 -7.25
CA LYS A 9 -28.39 26.89 -5.82
C LYS A 9 -26.92 26.53 -5.56
N LYS A 10 -26.32 27.14 -4.54
CA LYS A 10 -24.94 26.86 -4.10
C LYS A 10 -24.80 25.39 -3.68
N PRO A 11 -23.58 24.78 -3.79
CA PRO A 11 -23.33 23.37 -3.44
C PRO A 11 -23.73 22.99 -2.01
N THR A 12 -23.69 23.92 -1.07
CA THR A 12 -24.10 23.74 0.34
C THR A 12 -25.58 23.44 0.51
N ASP A 13 -26.45 23.93 -0.39
CA ASP A 13 -27.91 23.67 -0.32
C ASP A 13 -28.28 22.26 -0.77
N LYS A 14 -27.43 21.63 -1.63
CA LYS A 14 -27.64 20.24 -2.08
C LYS A 14 -27.27 19.21 -1.00
N LEU A 15 -26.35 19.53 -0.08
CA LEU A 15 -25.99 18.65 1.05
C LEU A 15 -27.06 18.68 2.14
N ALA A 16 -27.66 19.84 2.43
CA ALA A 16 -28.74 19.99 3.40
C ALA A 16 -30.00 19.25 2.93
N ASP A 17 -30.32 19.32 1.62
CA ASP A 17 -31.50 18.61 1.06
C ASP A 17 -31.31 17.08 1.08
N LYS A 18 -30.08 16.57 0.91
CA LYS A 18 -29.77 15.12 1.02
C LYS A 18 -29.91 14.59 2.45
N THR A 19 -29.52 15.38 3.46
CA THR A 19 -29.65 14.99 4.87
C THR A 19 -31.11 14.99 5.33
N LEU A 20 -31.95 15.88 4.82
CA LEU A 20 -33.38 15.89 5.11
C LEU A 20 -34.11 14.71 4.46
N THR A 21 -33.82 14.42 3.19
CA THR A 21 -34.37 13.24 2.48
C THR A 21 -33.95 11.94 3.11
N THR A 22 -32.70 11.83 3.56
CA THR A 22 -32.18 10.63 4.25
C THR A 22 -32.87 10.45 5.60
N LYS A 23 -33.07 11.52 6.39
CA LYS A 23 -33.81 11.46 7.66
C LYS A 23 -35.29 11.11 7.47
N VAL A 24 -35.94 11.61 6.43
CA VAL A 24 -37.34 11.28 6.12
C VAL A 24 -37.47 9.83 5.66
N LEU A 25 -36.54 9.34 4.84
CA LEU A 25 -36.48 7.93 4.41
C LEU A 25 -36.18 6.99 5.59
N GLN A 26 -35.27 7.35 6.50
CA GLN A 26 -34.99 6.61 7.73
C GLN A 26 -36.22 6.58 8.68
N GLY A 27 -37.01 7.63 8.71
CA GLY A 27 -38.26 7.67 9.48
C GLY A 27 -39.33 6.73 8.93
N ILE A 28 -39.39 6.53 7.60
CA ILE A 28 -40.41 5.69 6.94
C ILE A 28 -39.97 4.22 6.83
N PHE A 29 -38.72 3.98 6.50
CA PHE A 29 -38.16 2.63 6.22
C PHE A 29 -37.34 2.04 7.36
N GLY A 30 -37.12 2.79 8.47
CA GLY A 30 -36.17 2.39 9.54
C GLY A 30 -34.73 2.53 9.15
N ASP A 31 -33.85 2.44 10.14
CA ASP A 31 -32.39 2.51 9.96
C ASP A 31 -31.87 1.20 9.32
N PRO A 32 -31.24 1.26 8.12
CA PRO A 32 -30.71 0.06 7.46
C PRO A 32 -29.69 -0.69 8.32
N GLU A 33 -28.84 0.02 9.07
CA GLU A 33 -27.81 -0.59 9.93
C GLU A 33 -28.46 -1.40 11.06
N LYS A 34 -29.51 -0.87 11.68
CA LYS A 34 -30.26 -1.60 12.73
C LYS A 34 -30.96 -2.85 12.21
N ARG A 35 -31.36 -2.86 10.93
CA ARG A 35 -31.96 -4.07 10.31
C ARG A 35 -30.89 -5.13 10.08
N GLU A 36 -29.72 -4.73 9.59
CA GLU A 36 -28.60 -5.64 9.37
C GLU A 36 -28.13 -6.25 10.70
N LEU A 37 -27.95 -5.43 11.74
CA LEU A 37 -27.60 -5.94 13.07
C LEU A 37 -28.63 -6.95 13.60
N LYS A 38 -29.94 -6.64 13.50
CA LYS A 38 -31.01 -7.57 13.91
C LYS A 38 -31.01 -8.86 13.08
N ARG A 39 -30.64 -8.80 11.79
CA ARG A 39 -30.50 -10.01 10.97
C ARG A 39 -29.34 -10.89 11.48
N MET A 40 -28.19 -10.26 11.76
CA MET A 40 -27.02 -10.94 12.29
C MET A 40 -27.27 -11.50 13.69
N GLU A 41 -27.97 -10.77 14.58
CA GLU A 41 -28.40 -11.23 15.89
C GLU A 41 -29.24 -12.53 15.80
N LYS A 42 -30.15 -12.63 14.82
CA LYS A 42 -30.93 -13.86 14.60
C LYS A 42 -30.04 -15.05 14.20
N ILE A 43 -28.99 -14.80 13.38
CA ILE A 43 -28.02 -15.85 13.03
C ILE A 43 -27.28 -16.30 14.28
N VAL A 44 -26.81 -15.33 15.11
CA VAL A 44 -26.14 -15.63 16.39
C VAL A 44 -27.05 -16.44 17.33
N GLN A 45 -28.33 -16.13 17.40
CA GLN A 45 -29.29 -16.96 18.17
C GLN A 45 -29.37 -18.40 17.64
N GLY A 46 -29.21 -18.59 16.32
CA GLY A 46 -29.07 -19.92 15.70
C GLY A 46 -27.81 -20.63 16.14
N ILE A 47 -26.67 -19.92 16.13
CA ILE A 47 -25.36 -20.43 16.58
C ILE A 47 -25.43 -20.85 18.07
N ASN A 48 -26.02 -20.00 18.91
CA ASN A 48 -26.18 -20.29 20.36
C ASN A 48 -26.99 -21.57 20.62
N LYS A 49 -27.97 -21.88 19.78
CA LYS A 49 -28.73 -23.16 19.90
C LYS A 49 -27.89 -24.40 19.55
N LEU A 50 -26.87 -24.27 18.75
CA LEU A 50 -25.95 -25.36 18.37
C LEU A 50 -24.82 -25.55 19.40
N GLU A 51 -24.55 -24.55 20.26
CA GLU A 51 -23.46 -24.61 21.24
C GLU A 51 -23.50 -25.86 22.14
N PRO A 52 -24.61 -26.26 22.74
CA PRO A 52 -24.67 -27.48 23.56
C PRO A 52 -24.28 -28.77 22.80
N LYS A 53 -24.57 -28.81 21.48
CA LYS A 53 -24.18 -29.93 20.62
C LYS A 53 -22.66 -30.09 20.56
N TYR A 54 -21.96 -28.98 20.35
CA TYR A 54 -20.49 -28.98 20.22
C TYR A 54 -19.78 -29.12 21.56
N GLN A 55 -20.37 -28.61 22.65
CA GLN A 55 -19.86 -28.80 24.02
C GLN A 55 -19.89 -30.26 24.46
N ALA A 56 -20.87 -31.02 23.99
CA ALA A 56 -21.00 -32.45 24.35
C ALA A 56 -20.05 -33.37 23.56
N MET A 57 -19.40 -32.87 22.50
CA MET A 57 -18.47 -33.65 21.68
C MET A 57 -17.11 -33.81 22.36
N SER A 58 -16.46 -34.94 22.14
CA SER A 58 -15.06 -35.16 22.47
C SER A 58 -14.15 -34.36 21.57
N ASP A 59 -12.86 -34.24 21.89
CA ASP A 59 -11.88 -33.53 21.10
C ASP A 59 -11.70 -34.14 19.69
N ASP A 60 -11.73 -35.46 19.62
CA ASP A 60 -11.61 -36.17 18.34
C ASP A 60 -12.86 -36.00 17.46
N GLU A 61 -14.05 -36.02 18.08
CA GLU A 61 -15.29 -35.71 17.36
C GLU A 61 -15.32 -34.26 16.84
N LEU A 62 -14.76 -33.28 17.58
CA LEU A 62 -14.65 -31.90 17.14
C LEU A 62 -13.69 -31.75 15.97
N LYS A 63 -12.53 -32.42 15.99
CA LYS A 63 -11.58 -32.45 14.88
C LYS A 63 -12.21 -32.97 13.60
N ASP A 64 -12.98 -34.05 13.70
CA ASP A 64 -13.66 -34.68 12.57
C ASP A 64 -14.76 -33.80 11.95
N GLN A 65 -15.32 -32.84 12.70
CA GLN A 65 -16.35 -31.94 12.16
C GLN A 65 -15.84 -31.15 10.96
N THR A 66 -14.56 -30.78 10.91
CA THR A 66 -13.97 -30.08 9.73
C THR A 66 -14.10 -30.93 8.48
N ASN A 67 -13.80 -32.24 8.57
CA ASN A 67 -13.95 -33.15 7.43
C ASN A 67 -15.41 -33.30 7.00
N LEU A 68 -16.34 -33.34 7.96
CA LEU A 68 -17.78 -33.39 7.67
C LEU A 68 -18.26 -32.12 6.97
N LEU A 69 -17.85 -30.94 7.43
CA LEU A 69 -18.18 -29.66 6.81
C LEU A 69 -17.59 -29.53 5.40
N LYS A 70 -16.34 -29.98 5.17
CA LYS A 70 -15.75 -30.06 3.83
C LYS A 70 -16.54 -30.98 2.89
N LYS A 71 -16.98 -32.14 3.37
CA LYS A 71 -17.85 -33.04 2.59
C LYS A 71 -19.18 -32.41 2.25
N GLN A 72 -19.83 -31.74 3.21
CA GLN A 72 -21.09 -31.03 2.98
C GLN A 72 -20.91 -29.91 1.96
N LEU A 73 -19.81 -29.16 2.04
CA LEU A 73 -19.47 -28.11 1.07
C LEU A 73 -19.37 -28.67 -0.34
N LEU A 74 -18.68 -29.80 -0.52
CA LEU A 74 -18.54 -30.47 -1.82
C LEU A 74 -19.90 -30.94 -2.38
N GLU A 75 -20.77 -31.49 -1.54
CA GLU A 75 -22.12 -31.90 -1.94
C GLU A 75 -22.98 -30.70 -2.37
N LEU A 76 -22.93 -29.61 -1.60
CA LEU A 76 -23.66 -28.39 -1.92
C LEU A 76 -23.13 -27.72 -3.21
N ARG A 77 -21.82 -27.73 -3.45
CA ARG A 77 -21.21 -27.30 -4.72
C ARG A 77 -21.73 -28.14 -5.89
N LYS A 78 -21.70 -29.48 -5.81
CA LYS A 78 -22.21 -30.36 -6.86
C LYS A 78 -23.70 -30.07 -7.17
N LYS A 79 -24.52 -29.85 -6.15
CA LYS A 79 -25.94 -29.48 -6.33
C LYS A 79 -26.12 -28.11 -7.01
N ALA A 80 -25.29 -27.13 -6.65
CA ALA A 80 -25.31 -25.79 -7.24
C ALA A 80 -24.87 -25.82 -8.72
N ASP A 81 -23.82 -26.58 -9.03
CA ASP A 81 -23.30 -26.73 -10.40
C ASP A 81 -24.31 -27.45 -11.31
N ALA A 82 -24.96 -28.53 -10.80
CA ALA A 82 -26.01 -29.18 -11.52
C ALA A 82 -27.21 -28.26 -11.82
N LYS A 83 -27.61 -27.45 -10.85
CA LYS A 83 -28.66 -26.42 -11.04
C LYS A 83 -28.26 -25.37 -12.05
N THR A 84 -27.02 -24.88 -12.00
CA THR A 84 -26.46 -23.90 -12.93
C THR A 84 -26.38 -24.44 -14.35
N ALA A 85 -26.00 -25.71 -14.54
CA ALA A 85 -25.98 -26.41 -15.82
C ALA A 85 -27.40 -26.53 -16.41
N LEU A 86 -28.38 -26.87 -15.58
CA LEU A 86 -29.78 -26.95 -15.97
C LEU A 86 -30.36 -25.58 -16.38
N GLU A 87 -30.00 -24.52 -15.67
CA GLU A 87 -30.41 -23.14 -16.02
C GLU A 87 -29.75 -22.67 -17.32
N LYS A 88 -28.45 -22.97 -17.53
CA LYS A 88 -27.78 -22.71 -18.83
C LYS A 88 -28.46 -23.44 -19.99
N GLN A 89 -28.75 -24.72 -19.85
CA GLN A 89 -29.46 -25.49 -20.90
C GLN A 89 -30.86 -24.92 -21.18
N LYS A 90 -31.59 -24.43 -20.17
CA LYS A 90 -32.87 -23.75 -20.34
C LYS A 90 -32.74 -22.43 -21.10
N LEU A 91 -31.74 -21.62 -20.76
CA LEU A 91 -31.44 -20.34 -21.43
C LEU A 91 -31.03 -20.56 -22.90
N GLU A 92 -30.22 -21.58 -23.19
CA GLU A 92 -29.83 -21.95 -24.56
C GLU A 92 -31.05 -22.41 -25.40
N LYS A 93 -31.94 -23.18 -24.80
CA LYS A 93 -33.20 -23.61 -25.45
C LYS A 93 -34.20 -22.46 -25.66
N GLU A 94 -34.18 -21.42 -24.79
CA GLU A 94 -35.01 -20.23 -24.96
C GLU A 94 -34.39 -19.20 -25.92
N SER A 95 -33.06 -19.11 -25.98
CA SER A 95 -32.37 -18.22 -26.92
C SER A 95 -32.48 -18.68 -28.37
N SER A 96 -32.61 -19.97 -28.62
CA SER A 96 -32.88 -20.52 -29.95
C SER A 96 -34.29 -20.18 -30.47
N LYS A 97 -35.21 -19.71 -29.63
CA LYS A 97 -36.59 -19.35 -29.97
C LYS A 97 -36.91 -17.87 -30.10
N LYS A 98 -35.99 -16.96 -29.75
CA LYS A 98 -36.21 -15.50 -29.81
C LYS A 98 -34.96 -14.76 -30.30
N THR A 99 -35.02 -14.32 -31.56
CA THR A 99 -34.15 -13.32 -32.18
C THR A 99 -34.38 -11.93 -31.54
N LYS A 100 -33.91 -11.76 -30.30
CA LYS A 100 -33.70 -10.42 -29.73
C LYS A 100 -32.60 -10.52 -28.67
N LYS A 101 -31.53 -9.66 -28.81
CA LYS A 101 -30.44 -9.48 -27.87
C LYS A 101 -30.96 -9.26 -26.45
N THR A 102 -31.13 -10.31 -25.70
CA THR A 102 -31.23 -10.27 -24.26
C THR A 102 -29.83 -10.55 -23.76
N SER A 103 -29.21 -9.57 -23.09
CA SER A 103 -27.93 -9.75 -22.42
C SER A 103 -28.00 -11.00 -21.57
N ALA A 104 -27.19 -12.00 -21.90
CA ALA A 104 -27.05 -13.24 -21.13
C ALA A 104 -26.73 -12.81 -19.68
N LYS A 105 -27.64 -13.11 -18.75
CA LYS A 105 -27.36 -13.01 -17.31
C LYS A 105 -26.21 -13.98 -17.03
N THR A 106 -25.00 -13.49 -16.93
CA THR A 106 -23.85 -14.25 -16.45
C THR A 106 -24.21 -14.68 -15.03
N ILE A 107 -24.37 -15.99 -14.82
CA ILE A 107 -24.65 -16.53 -13.48
C ILE A 107 -23.39 -16.26 -12.68
N ASP A 108 -23.53 -15.45 -11.67
CA ASP A 108 -22.43 -15.04 -10.79
C ASP A 108 -22.08 -16.22 -9.85
N THR A 109 -21.14 -17.05 -10.32
CA THR A 109 -20.67 -18.25 -9.60
C THR A 109 -20.09 -17.89 -8.23
N LYS A 110 -19.56 -16.65 -8.07
CA LYS A 110 -19.02 -16.15 -6.80
C LYS A 110 -20.12 -16.03 -5.74
N LYS A 111 -21.25 -15.44 -6.11
CA LYS A 111 -22.43 -15.34 -5.22
C LYS A 111 -23.07 -16.69 -4.88
N ALA A 112 -22.92 -17.68 -5.74
CA ALA A 112 -23.40 -19.03 -5.46
C ALA A 112 -22.58 -19.71 -4.35
N GLU A 113 -21.26 -19.54 -4.37
CA GLU A 113 -20.36 -20.09 -3.36
C GLU A 113 -20.58 -19.44 -1.98
N ASP A 114 -20.71 -18.11 -1.93
CA ASP A 114 -20.97 -17.41 -0.67
C ASP A 114 -22.29 -17.88 -0.03
N LYS A 115 -23.34 -18.09 -0.82
CA LYS A 115 -24.62 -18.66 -0.33
C LYS A 115 -24.50 -20.09 0.19
N ILE A 116 -23.55 -20.87 -0.31
CA ILE A 116 -23.28 -22.21 0.21
C ILE A 116 -22.59 -22.09 1.57
N LEU A 117 -21.59 -21.20 1.69
CA LEU A 117 -20.90 -20.93 2.93
C LEU A 117 -21.85 -20.37 4.01
N ASP A 118 -22.81 -19.53 3.63
CA ASP A 118 -23.85 -19.00 4.54
C ASP A 118 -24.68 -20.13 5.20
N GLN A 119 -24.89 -21.26 4.51
CA GLN A 119 -25.60 -22.41 5.08
C GLN A 119 -24.77 -23.18 6.11
N LEU A 120 -23.44 -23.19 5.97
CA LEU A 120 -22.51 -23.85 6.88
C LEU A 120 -22.08 -22.95 8.04
N LEU A 121 -22.29 -21.63 7.94
CA LEU A 121 -21.84 -20.63 8.89
C LEU A 121 -22.26 -20.92 10.33
N PRO A 122 -23.52 -21.29 10.66
CA PRO A 122 -23.91 -21.52 12.06
C PRO A 122 -23.14 -22.67 12.71
N ASP A 123 -22.99 -23.80 12.01
CA ASP A 123 -22.23 -24.97 12.49
C ASP A 123 -20.73 -24.64 12.61
N ALA A 124 -20.15 -24.00 11.59
CA ALA A 124 -18.73 -23.60 11.57
C ALA A 124 -18.39 -22.64 12.73
N PHE A 125 -19.23 -21.63 12.97
CA PHE A 125 -18.99 -20.66 14.05
C PHE A 125 -19.20 -21.27 15.44
N ALA A 126 -20.17 -22.16 15.62
CA ALA A 126 -20.35 -22.88 16.87
C ALA A 126 -19.14 -23.79 17.16
N LEU A 127 -18.63 -24.51 16.15
CA LEU A 127 -17.45 -25.35 16.26
C LEU A 127 -16.20 -24.53 16.66
N VAL A 128 -15.93 -23.40 15.96
CA VAL A 128 -14.77 -22.53 16.27
C VAL A 128 -14.89 -21.93 17.65
N ARG A 129 -16.10 -21.53 18.10
CA ARG A 129 -16.33 -21.00 19.46
C ARG A 129 -15.91 -22.03 20.51
N GLU A 130 -16.32 -23.29 20.37
CA GLU A 130 -15.99 -24.35 21.31
C GLU A 130 -14.49 -24.69 21.26
N ALA A 131 -13.92 -24.86 20.08
CA ALA A 131 -12.49 -25.11 19.90
C ALA A 131 -11.64 -23.98 20.54
N THR A 132 -12.02 -22.73 20.34
CA THR A 132 -11.32 -21.58 20.95
C THR A 132 -11.42 -21.58 22.46
N PHE A 133 -12.57 -21.99 23.01
CA PHE A 133 -12.72 -22.11 24.46
C PHE A 133 -11.82 -23.22 25.02
N ARG A 134 -11.76 -24.39 24.38
CA ARG A 134 -10.91 -25.50 24.86
C ARG A 134 -9.42 -25.20 24.76
N ILE A 135 -8.98 -24.60 23.69
CA ILE A 135 -7.55 -24.37 23.41
C ILE A 135 -7.02 -23.11 24.10
N LEU A 136 -7.77 -21.99 24.04
CA LEU A 136 -7.32 -20.67 24.54
C LEU A 136 -8.01 -20.26 25.84
N GLY A 137 -8.99 -21.02 26.35
CA GLY A 137 -9.79 -20.61 27.49
C GLY A 137 -10.72 -19.43 27.23
N MET A 138 -10.91 -19.06 25.97
CA MET A 138 -11.64 -17.85 25.57
C MET A 138 -12.87 -18.19 24.75
N ARG A 139 -14.06 -17.92 25.29
CA ARG A 139 -15.32 -18.09 24.57
C ARG A 139 -15.67 -16.79 23.86
N HIS A 140 -15.96 -16.84 22.56
CA HIS A 140 -16.43 -15.67 21.79
C HIS A 140 -17.75 -15.13 22.35
N PHE A 141 -17.83 -13.80 22.51
CA PHE A 141 -19.07 -13.12 22.86
C PHE A 141 -20.00 -13.03 21.64
N ASP A 142 -21.30 -12.85 21.88
CA ASP A 142 -22.30 -12.73 20.81
C ASP A 142 -21.99 -11.55 19.87
N VAL A 143 -21.51 -10.43 20.41
CA VAL A 143 -21.05 -9.27 19.59
C VAL A 143 -19.86 -9.62 18.70
N GLN A 144 -18.97 -10.49 19.15
CA GLN A 144 -17.85 -10.98 18.34
C GLN A 144 -18.33 -11.90 17.22
N MET A 145 -19.38 -12.70 17.45
CA MET A 145 -20.04 -13.48 16.40
C MET A 145 -20.63 -12.58 15.31
N ILE A 146 -21.29 -11.47 15.71
CA ILE A 146 -21.80 -10.45 14.77
C ILE A 146 -20.65 -9.88 13.94
N GLY A 147 -19.52 -9.56 14.57
CA GLY A 147 -18.31 -9.11 13.89
C GLY A 147 -17.80 -10.12 12.87
N GLY A 148 -17.73 -11.41 13.24
CA GLY A 148 -17.34 -12.49 12.34
C GLY A 148 -18.28 -12.66 11.14
N ILE A 149 -19.60 -12.52 11.34
CA ILE A 149 -20.60 -12.55 10.26
C ILE A 149 -20.37 -11.36 9.31
N ALA A 150 -20.17 -10.15 9.84
CA ALA A 150 -19.92 -8.96 9.04
C ALA A 150 -18.66 -9.12 8.16
N LEU A 151 -17.58 -9.69 8.72
CA LEU A 151 -16.36 -10.01 7.97
C LEU A 151 -16.60 -11.08 6.90
N HIS A 152 -17.33 -12.15 7.22
CA HIS A 152 -17.65 -13.19 6.25
C HIS A 152 -18.42 -12.65 5.05
N GLU A 153 -19.32 -11.70 5.27
CA GLU A 153 -20.14 -11.08 4.24
C GLU A 153 -19.37 -10.03 3.39
N GLY A 154 -18.09 -9.80 3.66
CA GLY A 154 -17.27 -8.85 2.92
C GLY A 154 -17.55 -7.38 3.31
N ASN A 155 -17.73 -7.12 4.58
CA ASN A 155 -17.92 -5.78 5.14
C ASN A 155 -16.73 -5.39 6.04
N VAL A 156 -16.68 -4.13 6.43
CA VAL A 156 -15.80 -3.63 7.49
C VAL A 156 -16.54 -3.71 8.83
N ALA A 157 -16.02 -4.51 9.77
CA ALA A 157 -16.51 -4.57 11.13
C ALA A 157 -15.84 -3.48 11.98
N GLU A 158 -16.56 -2.42 12.31
CA GLU A 158 -16.08 -1.45 13.30
C GLU A 158 -16.34 -1.97 14.70
N MET A 159 -15.29 -2.50 15.32
CA MET A 159 -15.29 -2.96 16.70
C MET A 159 -14.35 -2.09 17.53
N LYS A 160 -14.83 -1.54 18.64
CA LYS A 160 -13.99 -0.68 19.48
C LYS A 160 -12.70 -1.39 19.91
N THR A 161 -11.66 -0.62 20.12
CA THR A 161 -10.36 -1.16 20.53
C THR A 161 -10.51 -1.94 21.84
N GLY A 162 -9.88 -3.13 21.93
CA GLY A 162 -10.00 -4.02 23.09
C GLY A 162 -11.21 -4.97 23.06
N GLU A 163 -12.05 -4.96 22.01
CA GLU A 163 -13.21 -5.89 21.87
C GLU A 163 -12.80 -7.29 21.29
N GLY A 164 -11.50 -7.58 21.15
CA GLY A 164 -10.98 -8.88 20.75
C GLY A 164 -11.08 -9.16 19.26
N LYS A 165 -10.76 -8.18 18.40
CA LYS A 165 -10.75 -8.33 16.92
C LYS A 165 -9.94 -9.54 16.44
N THR A 166 -8.79 -9.81 17.06
CA THR A 166 -7.93 -10.97 16.73
C THR A 166 -8.66 -12.30 16.81
N LEU A 167 -9.48 -12.48 17.86
CA LEU A 167 -10.33 -13.67 18.01
C LEU A 167 -11.48 -13.70 17.00
N VAL A 168 -12.04 -12.54 16.66
CA VAL A 168 -13.13 -12.45 15.68
C VAL A 168 -12.68 -12.93 14.30
N ALA A 169 -11.45 -12.67 13.93
CA ALA A 169 -10.89 -13.10 12.63
C ALA A 169 -10.84 -14.63 12.47
N LEU A 170 -10.76 -15.40 13.58
CA LEU A 170 -10.82 -16.88 13.54
C LEU A 170 -12.07 -17.40 12.84
N LEU A 171 -13.23 -16.82 13.16
CA LEU A 171 -14.55 -17.29 12.71
C LEU A 171 -14.67 -17.29 11.16
N PRO A 172 -14.54 -16.13 10.48
CA PRO A 172 -14.61 -16.10 9.01
C PRO A 172 -13.41 -16.76 8.33
N SER A 173 -12.23 -16.75 8.97
CA SER A 173 -11.05 -17.43 8.41
C SER A 173 -11.28 -18.92 8.32
N TYR A 174 -11.75 -19.57 9.40
CA TYR A 174 -12.07 -20.98 9.40
C TYR A 174 -13.12 -21.34 8.32
N LEU A 175 -14.25 -20.62 8.30
CA LEU A 175 -15.34 -20.93 7.36
C LEU A 175 -14.88 -20.81 5.90
N ASN A 176 -14.11 -19.78 5.56
CA ASN A 176 -13.63 -19.59 4.19
C ASN A 176 -12.45 -20.52 3.84
N ALA A 177 -11.64 -20.95 4.82
CA ALA A 177 -10.57 -21.92 4.63
C ALA A 177 -11.09 -23.31 4.22
N LEU A 178 -12.34 -23.68 4.59
CA LEU A 178 -12.98 -24.92 4.13
C LEU A 178 -13.04 -25.03 2.60
N THR A 179 -12.94 -23.90 1.89
CA THR A 179 -12.91 -23.88 0.42
C THR A 179 -11.60 -24.37 -0.17
N GLU A 180 -10.53 -24.49 0.61
CA GLU A 180 -9.16 -24.88 0.23
C GLU A 180 -8.48 -23.91 -0.77
N ARG A 181 -9.04 -22.69 -0.93
CA ARG A 181 -8.49 -21.65 -1.81
C ARG A 181 -7.57 -20.65 -1.10
N GLY A 182 -7.42 -20.77 0.20
CA GLY A 182 -6.61 -19.88 1.04
C GLY A 182 -7.36 -18.65 1.53
N VAL A 183 -7.01 -18.26 2.74
CA VAL A 183 -7.46 -17.04 3.41
C VAL A 183 -6.23 -16.25 3.84
N HIS A 184 -6.18 -14.97 3.50
CA HIS A 184 -5.10 -14.08 3.91
C HIS A 184 -5.60 -13.16 5.03
N VAL A 185 -4.89 -13.14 6.16
CA VAL A 185 -5.11 -12.20 7.26
C VAL A 185 -3.99 -11.17 7.23
N VAL A 186 -4.36 -9.94 6.86
CA VAL A 186 -3.40 -8.87 6.56
C VAL A 186 -3.26 -7.97 7.78
N THR A 187 -2.03 -7.74 8.23
CA THR A 187 -1.68 -6.90 9.39
C THR A 187 -0.81 -5.71 8.97
N VAL A 188 -0.63 -4.75 9.87
CA VAL A 188 0.15 -3.53 9.60
C VAL A 188 1.66 -3.70 9.78
N ASN A 189 2.13 -4.75 10.47
CA ASN A 189 3.56 -5.01 10.67
C ASN A 189 3.84 -6.50 10.94
N ASP A 190 5.12 -6.87 10.84
CA ASP A 190 5.62 -8.23 10.97
C ASP A 190 5.39 -8.83 12.36
N TYR A 191 5.53 -8.01 13.42
CA TYR A 191 5.27 -8.44 14.78
C TYR A 191 3.83 -8.89 14.99
N LEU A 192 2.85 -8.09 14.52
CA LEU A 192 1.44 -8.45 14.62
C LEU A 192 1.10 -9.68 13.78
N ALA A 193 1.71 -9.83 12.60
CA ALA A 193 1.51 -10.99 11.74
C ALA A 193 1.92 -12.29 12.47
N GLN A 194 3.12 -12.30 13.06
CA GLN A 194 3.64 -13.45 13.82
C GLN A 194 2.85 -13.71 15.11
N ARG A 195 2.61 -12.65 15.90
CA ARG A 195 1.89 -12.74 17.18
C ARG A 195 0.48 -13.28 17.00
N ASP A 196 -0.28 -12.74 16.06
CA ASP A 196 -1.68 -13.08 15.87
C ASP A 196 -1.83 -14.46 15.22
N ALA A 197 -0.90 -14.81 14.33
CA ALA A 197 -0.78 -16.16 13.80
C ALA A 197 -0.47 -17.17 14.92
N GLY A 198 0.59 -16.92 15.70
CA GLY A 198 1.00 -17.81 16.79
C GLY A 198 -0.08 -17.96 17.88
N TRP A 199 -0.90 -16.93 18.09
CA TRP A 199 -2.02 -17.01 19.02
C TRP A 199 -3.18 -17.85 18.48
N ASN A 200 -3.53 -17.69 17.21
CA ASN A 200 -4.69 -18.31 16.59
C ASN A 200 -4.39 -19.71 16.01
N ALA A 201 -3.13 -19.98 15.64
CA ALA A 201 -2.71 -21.21 15.00
C ALA A 201 -3.02 -22.47 15.80
N PRO A 202 -2.88 -22.53 17.15
CA PRO A 202 -3.27 -23.70 17.92
C PRO A 202 -4.74 -24.11 17.72
N VAL A 203 -5.66 -23.15 17.56
CA VAL A 203 -7.08 -23.41 17.30
C VAL A 203 -7.28 -23.96 15.88
N PHE A 204 -6.64 -23.36 14.89
CA PHE A 204 -6.70 -23.85 13.50
C PHE A 204 -6.13 -25.25 13.39
N HIS A 205 -4.97 -25.49 14.01
CA HIS A 205 -4.31 -26.80 14.01
C HIS A 205 -5.18 -27.87 14.68
N PHE A 206 -5.79 -27.56 15.83
CA PHE A 206 -6.75 -28.42 16.50
C PHE A 206 -7.91 -28.82 15.57
N LEU A 207 -8.37 -27.91 14.73
CA LEU A 207 -9.43 -28.14 13.73
C LEU A 207 -8.89 -28.72 12.41
N GLY A 208 -7.62 -29.11 12.32
CA GLY A 208 -7.02 -29.74 11.14
C GLY A 208 -6.73 -28.79 9.98
N LEU A 209 -6.47 -27.49 10.27
CA LEU A 209 -6.06 -26.48 9.30
C LEU A 209 -4.63 -26.01 9.56
N ASN A 210 -3.90 -25.71 8.47
CA ASN A 210 -2.53 -25.22 8.54
C ASN A 210 -2.49 -23.68 8.51
N VAL A 211 -1.52 -23.12 9.25
CA VAL A 211 -1.29 -21.65 9.31
C VAL A 211 0.11 -21.32 8.86
N GLY A 212 0.19 -20.44 7.86
CA GLY A 212 1.43 -19.83 7.39
C GLY A 212 1.58 -18.39 7.84
N VAL A 213 2.83 -17.92 7.90
CA VAL A 213 3.16 -16.52 8.21
C VAL A 213 4.18 -16.04 7.20
N ILE A 214 3.98 -14.84 6.68
CA ILE A 214 4.92 -14.14 5.79
C ILE A 214 5.29 -12.78 6.37
N ILE A 215 6.59 -12.53 6.44
CA ILE A 215 7.17 -11.25 6.85
C ILE A 215 8.26 -10.83 5.84
N ALA A 216 8.86 -9.67 6.00
CA ALA A 216 9.76 -9.08 5.01
C ALA A 216 10.83 -10.06 4.48
N ASP A 217 11.60 -10.71 5.37
CA ASP A 217 12.75 -11.53 4.98
C ASP A 217 12.57 -13.02 5.33
N ALA A 218 11.39 -13.42 5.84
CA ALA A 218 11.18 -14.79 6.30
C ALA A 218 9.73 -15.26 6.10
N SER A 219 9.56 -16.58 6.17
CA SER A 219 8.24 -17.20 6.20
C SER A 219 8.24 -18.42 7.10
N PHE A 220 7.09 -18.68 7.70
CA PHE A 220 6.96 -19.71 8.71
C PHE A 220 5.67 -20.51 8.51
N LEU A 221 5.69 -21.76 9.00
CA LEU A 221 4.52 -22.58 9.23
C LEU A 221 4.40 -22.83 10.73
N TYR A 222 3.19 -22.83 11.23
CA TYR A 222 2.92 -23.26 12.59
C TYR A 222 3.10 -24.78 12.70
N ASP A 223 3.97 -25.22 13.61
CA ASP A 223 4.25 -26.62 13.92
C ASP A 223 4.33 -26.78 15.43
N PRO A 224 3.38 -27.46 16.09
CA PRO A 224 3.37 -27.60 17.55
C PRO A 224 4.55 -28.41 18.11
N GLU A 225 5.21 -29.22 17.26
CA GLU A 225 6.41 -30.00 17.66
C GLU A 225 7.69 -29.19 17.56
N TYR A 226 7.68 -28.07 16.83
CA TYR A 226 8.83 -27.18 16.71
C TYR A 226 8.83 -26.14 17.83
N ILE A 227 9.97 -25.97 18.52
CA ILE A 227 10.15 -24.96 19.57
C ILE A 227 11.42 -24.16 19.29
N ASN A 228 11.27 -22.86 19.18
CA ASN A 228 12.37 -21.91 19.15
C ASN A 228 12.48 -21.21 20.52
N GLU A 229 13.34 -21.72 21.39
CA GLU A 229 13.54 -21.18 22.75
C GLU A 229 14.18 -19.78 22.78
N GLU A 230 14.78 -19.35 21.68
CA GLU A 230 15.40 -18.02 21.59
C GLU A 230 14.35 -16.89 21.46
N HIS A 231 13.11 -17.25 21.09
CA HIS A 231 12.06 -16.26 20.91
C HIS A 231 11.45 -15.85 22.27
N ALA A 232 11.52 -14.55 22.58
CA ALA A 232 11.05 -14.01 23.85
C ALA A 232 9.52 -14.15 24.07
N ASP A 233 8.73 -14.20 22.98
CA ASP A 233 7.28 -14.37 23.04
C ASP A 233 6.91 -15.84 22.80
N GLU A 234 6.41 -16.52 23.83
CA GLU A 234 6.01 -17.94 23.79
C GLU A 234 5.05 -18.26 22.62
N ARG A 235 4.21 -17.31 22.23
CA ARG A 235 3.25 -17.49 21.14
C ARG A 235 3.91 -17.69 19.79
N MET A 236 5.14 -17.20 19.60
CA MET A 236 5.89 -17.27 18.35
C MET A 236 6.89 -18.42 18.29
N GLN A 237 7.11 -19.13 19.39
CA GLN A 237 8.10 -20.21 19.50
C GLN A 237 7.80 -21.40 18.57
N HIS A 238 6.54 -21.62 18.20
CA HIS A 238 6.10 -22.70 17.33
C HIS A 238 6.07 -22.34 15.84
N LEU A 239 6.64 -21.20 15.44
CA LEU A 239 6.72 -20.77 14.05
C LEU A 239 7.99 -21.33 13.40
N LYS A 240 7.85 -22.42 12.64
CA LYS A 240 8.93 -23.13 11.96
C LYS A 240 9.26 -22.45 10.64
N PRO A 241 10.53 -22.13 10.35
CA PRO A 241 10.93 -21.56 9.07
C PRO A 241 10.54 -22.44 7.87
N CYS A 242 10.05 -21.85 6.81
CA CYS A 242 9.63 -22.53 5.59
C CYS A 242 9.82 -21.65 4.35
N THR A 243 9.61 -22.22 3.16
CA THR A 243 9.60 -21.44 1.94
C THR A 243 8.34 -20.59 1.82
N ARG A 244 8.44 -19.49 1.10
CA ARG A 244 7.30 -18.58 0.80
C ARG A 244 6.11 -19.35 0.19
N LYS A 245 6.39 -20.24 -0.78
CA LYS A 245 5.40 -21.10 -1.43
C LYS A 245 4.66 -22.01 -0.42
N GLN A 246 5.39 -22.59 0.55
CA GLN A 246 4.79 -23.40 1.61
C GLN A 246 3.90 -22.58 2.54
N ALA A 247 4.32 -21.37 2.91
CA ALA A 247 3.50 -20.49 3.74
C ALA A 247 2.19 -20.08 3.04
N TYR A 248 2.23 -19.80 1.72
CA TYR A 248 1.02 -19.54 0.94
C TYR A 248 0.17 -20.78 0.66
N ALA A 249 0.74 -21.98 0.69
CA ALA A 249 0.00 -23.23 0.55
C ALA A 249 -0.85 -23.56 1.79
N ALA A 250 -0.59 -22.93 2.93
CA ALA A 250 -1.39 -23.09 4.15
C ALA A 250 -2.84 -22.63 3.95
N ASP A 251 -3.77 -23.15 4.75
CA ASP A 251 -5.19 -22.80 4.67
C ASP A 251 -5.46 -21.33 5.03
N VAL A 252 -4.71 -20.82 6.03
CA VAL A 252 -4.74 -19.43 6.47
C VAL A 252 -3.32 -18.90 6.48
N THR A 253 -3.08 -17.76 5.81
CA THR A 253 -1.76 -17.11 5.77
C THR A 253 -1.85 -15.70 6.37
N TYR A 254 -1.08 -15.48 7.43
CA TYR A 254 -0.89 -14.15 8.03
C TYR A 254 0.29 -13.44 7.38
N GLY A 255 0.22 -12.13 7.26
CA GLY A 255 1.32 -11.35 6.74
C GLY A 255 1.05 -9.86 6.71
N THR A 256 2.07 -9.08 6.34
CA THR A 256 1.90 -7.63 6.19
C THR A 256 1.32 -7.27 4.82
N ASN A 257 0.64 -6.14 4.79
CA ASN A 257 0.05 -5.59 3.55
C ASN A 257 1.07 -5.47 2.42
N ASN A 258 2.28 -5.02 2.74
CA ASN A 258 3.37 -4.82 1.77
C ASN A 258 3.81 -6.15 1.15
N GLU A 259 4.05 -7.17 1.98
CA GLU A 259 4.55 -8.47 1.52
C GLU A 259 3.57 -9.17 0.58
N PHE A 260 2.26 -9.17 0.91
CA PHE A 260 1.25 -9.70 0.00
C PHE A 260 1.25 -9.00 -1.36
N GLY A 261 1.43 -7.69 -1.36
CA GLY A 261 1.45 -6.91 -2.58
C GLY A 261 2.75 -7.05 -3.37
N PHE A 262 3.90 -7.10 -2.70
CA PHE A 262 5.19 -7.33 -3.36
C PHE A 262 5.28 -8.76 -3.92
N ASP A 263 4.82 -9.77 -3.20
CA ASP A 263 4.79 -11.14 -3.72
C ASP A 263 3.86 -11.26 -4.95
N TYR A 264 2.73 -10.53 -4.96
CA TYR A 264 1.90 -10.45 -6.17
C TYR A 264 2.66 -9.85 -7.36
N LEU A 265 3.44 -8.79 -7.14
CA LEU A 265 4.24 -8.20 -8.21
C LEU A 265 5.35 -9.16 -8.66
N ARG A 266 6.07 -9.80 -7.72
CA ARG A 266 7.12 -10.79 -8.01
C ARG A 266 6.57 -11.98 -8.79
N ASP A 267 5.41 -12.51 -8.43
CA ASP A 267 4.76 -13.62 -9.14
C ASP A 267 4.40 -13.29 -10.59
N ASN A 268 4.23 -11.99 -10.91
CA ASN A 268 4.02 -11.55 -12.28
C ASN A 268 5.31 -11.23 -13.04
N MET A 269 6.47 -11.57 -12.45
CA MET A 269 7.79 -11.39 -13.07
C MET A 269 8.55 -12.73 -13.24
N VAL A 270 8.06 -13.85 -12.63
CA VAL A 270 8.70 -15.17 -12.74
C VAL A 270 8.51 -15.78 -14.12
N ASN A 271 9.49 -16.56 -14.60
CA ASN A 271 9.45 -17.20 -15.93
C ASN A 271 8.99 -18.65 -15.90
N GLU A 272 8.90 -19.26 -14.70
CA GLU A 272 8.45 -20.64 -14.51
C GLU A 272 7.32 -20.74 -13.51
N VAL A 273 6.43 -21.71 -13.69
CA VAL A 273 5.26 -21.94 -12.81
C VAL A 273 5.70 -22.33 -11.41
N ASP A 274 6.82 -23.02 -11.30
CA ASP A 274 7.32 -23.53 -10.01
C ASP A 274 7.78 -22.44 -9.07
N PHE A 275 8.19 -21.28 -9.59
CA PHE A 275 8.57 -20.11 -8.80
C PHE A 275 7.39 -19.26 -8.34
N LEU A 276 6.18 -19.57 -8.75
CA LEU A 276 4.99 -18.89 -8.26
C LEU A 276 4.80 -19.15 -6.76
N ARG A 277 4.67 -18.08 -6.01
CA ARG A 277 4.56 -18.09 -4.55
C ARG A 277 3.10 -18.15 -4.11
N GLN A 278 2.27 -17.26 -4.67
CA GLN A 278 0.86 -17.10 -4.28
C GLN A 278 -0.07 -18.04 -5.04
N ARG A 279 -1.12 -18.44 -4.33
CA ARG A 279 -2.30 -19.05 -4.94
C ARG A 279 -3.28 -17.98 -5.44
N GLU A 280 -4.49 -18.39 -5.81
CA GLU A 280 -5.59 -17.48 -6.13
C GLU A 280 -5.90 -16.53 -4.96
N LEU A 281 -6.07 -15.23 -5.25
CA LEU A 281 -6.47 -14.21 -4.28
C LEU A 281 -7.97 -14.37 -3.94
N ASN A 282 -8.28 -15.29 -3.03
CA ASN A 282 -9.64 -15.68 -2.71
C ASN A 282 -10.29 -14.77 -1.67
N PHE A 283 -9.83 -14.79 -0.41
CA PHE A 283 -10.41 -13.99 0.66
C PHE A 283 -9.33 -13.31 1.49
N ALA A 284 -9.49 -12.00 1.70
CA ALA A 284 -8.62 -11.23 2.59
C ALA A 284 -9.43 -10.60 3.73
N ILE A 285 -8.90 -10.71 4.93
CA ILE A 285 -9.33 -9.99 6.12
C ILE A 285 -8.23 -9.01 6.49
N VAL A 286 -8.51 -7.71 6.42
CA VAL A 286 -7.52 -6.66 6.70
C VAL A 286 -7.73 -6.17 8.13
N ASP A 287 -6.77 -6.43 9.02
CA ASP A 287 -6.78 -5.86 10.37
C ASP A 287 -6.29 -4.42 10.35
N GLU A 288 -6.84 -3.59 11.20
CA GLU A 288 -6.63 -2.14 11.19
C GLU A 288 -6.81 -1.57 9.77
N VAL A 289 -7.93 -1.93 9.14
CA VAL A 289 -8.24 -1.66 7.73
C VAL A 289 -8.17 -0.18 7.35
N ASP A 290 -8.43 0.71 8.29
CA ASP A 290 -8.33 2.15 8.11
C ASP A 290 -6.86 2.63 8.00
N SER A 291 -5.89 1.96 8.65
CA SER A 291 -4.48 2.23 8.42
C SER A 291 -4.06 1.82 7.01
N ILE A 292 -4.33 0.57 6.68
CA ILE A 292 -3.83 -0.04 5.45
C ILE A 292 -4.50 0.55 4.21
N LEU A 293 -5.84 0.64 4.21
CA LEU A 293 -6.59 1.04 3.02
C LEU A 293 -6.80 2.56 2.89
N ILE A 294 -6.55 3.35 3.94
CA ILE A 294 -6.70 4.80 3.92
C ILE A 294 -5.36 5.51 4.10
N ASP A 295 -4.64 5.28 5.22
CA ASP A 295 -3.42 6.04 5.52
C ASP A 295 -2.25 5.65 4.62
N GLU A 296 -1.94 4.37 4.54
CA GLU A 296 -0.82 3.84 3.75
C GLU A 296 -1.13 3.82 2.25
N ALA A 297 -2.40 3.83 1.87
CA ALA A 297 -2.85 3.78 0.49
C ALA A 297 -2.63 5.10 -0.31
N ARG A 298 -1.74 5.96 0.14
CA ARG A 298 -1.31 7.19 -0.57
C ARG A 298 -0.24 6.92 -1.61
N THR A 299 0.63 5.94 -1.37
CA THR A 299 1.72 5.56 -2.25
C THR A 299 1.48 4.17 -2.83
N PRO A 300 1.82 3.91 -4.10
CA PRO A 300 1.76 2.58 -4.68
C PRO A 300 2.93 1.72 -4.19
N LEU A 301 2.77 0.40 -4.30
CA LEU A 301 3.88 -0.54 -4.21
C LEU A 301 4.65 -0.50 -5.53
N ILE A 302 5.97 -0.36 -5.45
CA ILE A 302 6.85 -0.23 -6.61
C ILE A 302 8.04 -1.17 -6.41
N ILE A 303 8.32 -1.97 -7.43
CA ILE A 303 9.59 -2.69 -7.57
C ILE A 303 10.38 -1.98 -8.65
N SER A 304 11.59 -1.53 -8.32
CA SER A 304 12.48 -0.83 -9.25
C SER A 304 13.88 -1.45 -9.25
N ALA A 305 14.56 -1.36 -10.39
CA ALA A 305 15.95 -1.72 -10.54
C ALA A 305 16.76 -0.55 -11.09
N PRO A 306 18.10 -0.53 -10.94
CA PRO A 306 18.92 0.46 -11.61
C PRO A 306 18.69 0.39 -13.13
N ALA A 307 18.34 1.51 -13.74
CA ALA A 307 18.34 1.66 -15.18
C ALA A 307 19.78 1.88 -15.60
N GLY A 308 20.32 1.06 -16.49
CA GLY A 308 21.68 1.23 -17.01
C GLY A 308 21.84 2.45 -17.91
N ASP A 309 21.21 3.57 -17.58
CA ASP A 309 21.25 4.82 -18.36
C ASP A 309 22.58 5.55 -18.19
N ASN A 310 23.06 6.10 -19.29
CA ASN A 310 24.34 6.79 -19.34
C ASN A 310 24.29 8.10 -18.52
N PRO A 311 25.06 8.25 -17.43
CA PRO A 311 25.14 9.46 -16.63
C PRO A 311 25.57 10.70 -17.42
N ASP A 312 26.19 10.50 -18.59
CA ASP A 312 26.71 11.57 -19.44
C ASP A 312 25.63 12.56 -19.89
N SER A 313 24.39 12.09 -20.08
CA SER A 313 23.25 12.96 -20.44
C SER A 313 23.00 14.03 -19.36
N TYR A 314 23.00 13.66 -18.10
CA TYR A 314 22.80 14.61 -17.01
C TYR A 314 23.90 15.67 -16.94
N TYR A 315 25.18 15.28 -17.12
CA TYR A 315 26.30 16.23 -17.16
C TYR A 315 26.23 17.13 -18.39
N GLN A 316 25.77 16.61 -19.53
CA GLN A 316 25.59 17.42 -20.76
C GLN A 316 24.52 18.50 -20.56
N PHE A 317 23.36 18.10 -20.02
CA PHE A 317 22.27 19.06 -19.79
C PHE A 317 22.58 20.04 -18.65
N ALA A 318 23.30 19.65 -17.60
CA ALA A 318 23.79 20.57 -16.59
C ALA A 318 24.69 21.67 -17.19
N LYS A 319 25.58 21.30 -18.13
CA LYS A 319 26.43 22.25 -18.87
C LYS A 319 25.64 23.16 -19.83
N ILE A 320 24.55 22.68 -20.44
CA ILE A 320 23.70 23.48 -21.32
C ILE A 320 22.94 24.50 -20.49
N VAL A 321 22.29 24.07 -19.39
CA VAL A 321 21.49 24.95 -18.54
C VAL A 321 22.33 25.99 -17.82
N SER A 322 23.59 25.70 -17.46
CA SER A 322 24.50 26.69 -16.88
C SER A 322 24.82 27.88 -17.80
N LYS A 323 24.56 27.75 -19.11
CA LYS A 323 24.74 28.84 -20.10
C LYS A 323 23.47 29.68 -20.31
N LEU A 324 22.34 29.32 -19.71
CA LEU A 324 21.10 30.06 -19.77
C LEU A 324 21.13 31.25 -18.80
N THR A 325 20.50 32.33 -19.23
CA THR A 325 20.36 33.56 -18.45
C THR A 325 18.93 33.73 -17.94
N PRO A 326 18.65 34.59 -16.96
CA PRO A 326 17.28 34.79 -16.45
C PRO A 326 16.25 35.22 -17.49
N GLU A 327 16.71 35.73 -18.68
CA GLU A 327 15.83 36.10 -19.78
C GLU A 327 15.38 34.87 -20.60
N ASP A 328 16.10 33.72 -20.49
CA ASP A 328 15.85 32.50 -21.23
C ASP A 328 14.77 31.64 -20.58
N TYR A 329 14.34 31.92 -19.33
CA TYR A 329 13.34 31.14 -18.59
C TYR A 329 12.44 32.01 -17.70
N VAL A 330 11.27 31.48 -17.32
CA VAL A 330 10.34 32.08 -16.36
C VAL A 330 10.26 31.17 -15.13
N LEU A 331 10.56 31.75 -13.95
CA LEU A 331 10.49 31.05 -12.65
C LEU A 331 9.17 31.38 -11.95
N ASP A 332 8.41 30.38 -11.57
CA ASP A 332 7.28 30.48 -10.64
C ASP A 332 7.71 29.93 -9.27
N GLU A 333 8.13 30.82 -8.39
CA GLU A 333 8.59 30.44 -7.03
C GLU A 333 7.50 29.78 -6.20
N LYS A 334 6.23 30.16 -6.42
CA LYS A 334 5.09 29.65 -5.65
C LYS A 334 4.80 28.19 -5.96
N HIS A 335 4.93 27.80 -7.21
CA HIS A 335 4.69 26.43 -7.67
C HIS A 335 5.99 25.63 -7.85
N LYS A 336 7.15 26.22 -7.52
CA LYS A 336 8.48 25.61 -7.72
C LYS A 336 8.65 25.06 -9.14
N SER A 337 8.15 25.80 -10.13
CA SER A 337 8.23 25.42 -11.54
C SER A 337 9.03 26.46 -12.34
N VAL A 338 9.69 25.98 -13.37
CA VAL A 338 10.46 26.82 -14.29
C VAL A 338 10.15 26.41 -15.72
N THR A 339 9.99 27.38 -16.62
CA THR A 339 9.68 27.13 -18.03
C THR A 339 10.58 27.98 -18.92
N LEU A 340 10.99 27.44 -20.08
CA LEU A 340 11.77 28.21 -21.04
C LEU A 340 10.90 29.24 -21.74
N THR A 341 11.52 30.40 -22.08
CA THR A 341 10.96 31.37 -23.01
C THR A 341 11.24 30.93 -24.46
N ASP A 342 10.57 31.57 -25.43
CA ASP A 342 10.83 31.29 -26.85
C ASP A 342 12.32 31.48 -27.20
N GLN A 343 12.98 32.53 -26.66
CA GLN A 343 14.42 32.76 -26.81
C GLN A 343 15.26 31.65 -26.18
N GLY A 344 14.85 31.14 -24.98
CA GLY A 344 15.50 30.02 -24.33
C GLY A 344 15.38 28.74 -25.14
N ILE A 345 14.24 28.48 -25.74
CA ILE A 345 14.02 27.33 -26.63
C ILE A 345 14.94 27.36 -27.82
N GLU A 346 15.00 28.49 -28.54
CA GLU A 346 15.89 28.65 -29.69
C GLU A 346 17.38 28.50 -29.32
N LYS A 347 17.77 28.97 -28.15
CA LYS A 347 19.12 28.85 -27.63
C LYS A 347 19.49 27.40 -27.31
N VAL A 348 18.58 26.67 -26.69
CA VAL A 348 18.78 25.24 -26.38
C VAL A 348 18.82 24.40 -27.65
N GLN A 349 17.94 24.67 -28.63
CA GLN A 349 17.93 23.99 -29.92
C GLN A 349 19.28 24.18 -30.68
N ARG A 350 19.81 25.38 -30.67
CA ARG A 350 21.14 25.67 -31.25
C ARG A 350 22.26 24.94 -30.51
N LEU A 351 22.19 24.83 -29.17
CA LEU A 351 23.21 24.14 -28.37
C LEU A 351 23.17 22.62 -28.55
N LEU A 352 22.00 22.08 -28.81
CA LEU A 352 21.77 20.62 -29.03
C LEU A 352 21.92 20.23 -30.51
N GLY A 353 21.85 21.21 -31.44
CA GLY A 353 21.91 20.97 -32.88
C GLY A 353 20.63 20.32 -33.43
N ILE A 354 19.47 20.63 -32.89
CA ILE A 354 18.17 20.08 -33.25
C ILE A 354 17.22 21.18 -33.74
N ASP A 355 16.38 20.86 -34.73
CA ASP A 355 15.46 21.83 -35.34
C ASP A 355 14.20 22.06 -34.47
N ASN A 356 13.71 21.01 -33.77
CA ASN A 356 12.50 21.11 -32.95
C ASN A 356 12.65 20.32 -31.63
N LEU A 357 12.77 21.05 -30.55
CA LEU A 357 12.91 20.47 -29.21
C LEU A 357 11.69 19.64 -28.78
N TYR A 358 10.48 20.05 -29.12
CA TYR A 358 9.22 19.44 -28.69
C TYR A 358 8.66 18.42 -29.70
N SER A 359 9.46 17.90 -30.61
CA SER A 359 9.08 16.76 -31.44
C SER A 359 8.91 15.49 -30.58
N ALA A 360 8.07 14.55 -31.02
CA ALA A 360 7.83 13.30 -30.30
C ALA A 360 9.12 12.47 -30.11
N GLU A 361 10.07 12.60 -31.02
CA GLU A 361 11.37 11.91 -30.98
C GLU A 361 12.30 12.48 -29.91
N ASN A 362 12.15 13.76 -29.54
CA ASN A 362 13.00 14.48 -28.60
C ASN A 362 12.42 14.53 -27.17
N SER A 363 11.36 13.78 -26.88
CA SER A 363 10.69 13.80 -25.57
C SER A 363 11.65 13.52 -24.40
N ARG A 364 12.62 12.65 -24.58
CA ARG A 364 13.65 12.34 -23.58
C ARG A 364 14.62 13.49 -23.35
N LEU A 365 14.99 14.22 -24.40
CA LEU A 365 15.83 15.43 -24.30
C LEU A 365 15.11 16.55 -23.52
N VAL A 366 13.81 16.72 -23.79
CA VAL A 366 12.96 17.66 -23.03
C VAL A 366 12.90 17.31 -21.55
N TYR A 367 12.77 16.03 -21.23
CA TYR A 367 12.76 15.55 -19.85
C TYR A 367 14.07 15.91 -19.11
N HIS A 368 15.24 15.53 -19.65
CA HIS A 368 16.52 15.85 -19.03
C HIS A 368 16.76 17.36 -18.91
N LEU A 369 16.31 18.13 -19.91
CA LEU A 369 16.41 19.57 -19.89
C LEU A 369 15.57 20.19 -18.77
N ASP A 370 14.32 19.74 -18.60
CA ASP A 370 13.42 20.23 -17.56
C ASP A 370 13.99 19.93 -16.16
N GLN A 371 14.49 18.72 -15.93
CA GLN A 371 15.09 18.36 -14.66
C GLN A 371 16.39 19.13 -14.38
N ALA A 372 17.23 19.33 -15.38
CA ALA A 372 18.45 20.13 -15.23
C ALA A 372 18.11 21.61 -14.95
N LEU A 373 17.09 22.16 -15.62
CA LEU A 373 16.64 23.54 -15.43
C LEU A 373 16.03 23.72 -14.02
N ARG A 374 15.20 22.80 -13.56
CA ARG A 374 14.68 22.78 -12.19
C ARG A 374 15.80 22.68 -11.15
N ALA A 375 16.74 21.77 -11.34
CA ALA A 375 17.89 21.61 -10.45
C ALA A 375 18.73 22.90 -10.35
N GLN A 376 18.93 23.59 -11.48
CA GLN A 376 19.75 24.80 -11.53
C GLN A 376 19.06 26.02 -10.90
N VAL A 377 17.76 26.22 -11.18
CA VAL A 377 17.05 27.47 -10.89
C VAL A 377 16.23 27.39 -9.62
N VAL A 378 15.58 26.27 -9.35
CA VAL A 378 14.62 26.11 -8.24
C VAL A 378 15.29 25.59 -6.99
N PHE A 379 16.18 24.60 -7.10
CA PHE A 379 16.79 23.92 -5.97
C PHE A 379 18.16 24.48 -5.62
N ASN A 380 18.30 25.01 -4.40
CA ASN A 380 19.51 25.68 -3.94
C ASN A 380 20.24 24.86 -2.88
N ARG A 381 21.57 24.80 -3.01
CA ARG A 381 22.45 24.20 -2.02
C ARG A 381 22.30 24.89 -0.67
N ASP A 382 22.44 24.15 0.42
CA ASP A 382 22.33 24.58 1.81
C ASP A 382 20.94 25.08 2.24
N ARG A 383 19.95 25.03 1.31
CA ARG A 383 18.54 25.31 1.59
C ARG A 383 17.66 24.08 1.34
N ASP A 384 17.70 23.54 0.13
CA ASP A 384 16.87 22.42 -0.32
C ASP A 384 17.63 21.08 -0.22
N TYR A 385 18.95 21.11 -0.31
CA TYR A 385 19.84 19.97 -0.17
C TYR A 385 21.24 20.38 0.33
N VAL A 386 21.98 19.42 0.86
CA VAL A 386 23.37 19.57 1.30
C VAL A 386 24.24 18.55 0.58
N VAL A 387 25.47 18.93 0.22
CA VAL A 387 26.48 18.01 -0.32
C VAL A 387 27.46 17.66 0.78
N THR A 388 27.59 16.38 1.08
CA THR A 388 28.50 15.87 2.11
C THR A 388 29.96 15.86 1.61
N ASN A 389 30.89 15.73 2.53
CA ASN A 389 32.32 15.58 2.20
C ASN A 389 32.63 14.28 1.42
N SER A 390 31.72 13.31 1.45
CA SER A 390 31.79 12.06 0.65
C SER A 390 31.23 12.21 -0.76
N GLY A 391 30.73 13.41 -1.13
CA GLY A 391 30.11 13.67 -2.43
C GLY A 391 28.66 13.16 -2.54
N GLU A 392 27.97 12.96 -1.43
CA GLU A 392 26.56 12.55 -1.43
C GLU A 392 25.64 13.75 -1.28
N VAL A 393 24.61 13.84 -2.12
CA VAL A 393 23.55 14.85 -2.02
C VAL A 393 22.48 14.35 -1.04
N ILE A 394 22.21 15.12 0.01
CA ILE A 394 21.20 14.80 1.03
C ILE A 394 20.11 15.87 1.01
N ILE A 395 18.86 15.47 0.95
CA ILE A 395 17.71 16.36 0.95
C ILE A 395 17.56 17.03 2.32
N VAL A 396 17.24 18.32 2.33
CA VAL A 396 16.81 19.05 3.52
C VAL A 396 15.29 19.15 3.50
N ASP A 397 14.65 18.70 4.57
CA ASP A 397 13.19 18.85 4.72
C ASP A 397 12.81 20.34 4.87
N GLU A 398 11.99 20.83 3.98
CA GLU A 398 11.57 22.23 3.92
C GLU A 398 10.84 22.72 5.18
N HIS A 399 10.15 21.82 5.89
CA HIS A 399 9.36 22.17 7.06
C HIS A 399 10.14 22.05 8.37
N THR A 400 11.06 21.11 8.44
CA THR A 400 11.79 20.82 9.68
C THR A 400 13.26 21.23 9.62
N GLY A 401 13.82 21.53 8.44
CA GLY A 401 15.24 21.82 8.23
C GLY A 401 16.17 20.61 8.50
N ARG A 402 15.62 19.40 8.63
CA ARG A 402 16.39 18.19 8.94
C ARG A 402 16.93 17.53 7.67
N LEU A 403 18.09 16.90 7.80
CA LEU A 403 18.68 16.10 6.73
C LEU A 403 17.91 14.79 6.59
N MET A 404 17.44 14.51 5.36
CA MET A 404 16.66 13.31 5.04
C MET A 404 17.59 12.26 4.42
N HIS A 405 18.32 11.52 5.25
CA HIS A 405 19.21 10.46 4.78
C HIS A 405 18.42 9.33 4.10
N GLY A 406 19.00 8.77 3.04
CA GLY A 406 18.40 7.67 2.27
C GLY A 406 17.22 8.05 1.38
N ARG A 407 16.77 9.30 1.40
CA ARG A 407 15.75 9.81 0.46
C ARG A 407 16.41 10.49 -0.74
N ARG A 408 15.77 10.32 -1.90
CA ARG A 408 16.18 10.97 -3.16
C ARG A 408 14.99 11.71 -3.77
N TYR A 409 15.26 12.78 -4.51
CA TYR A 409 14.23 13.39 -5.34
C TYR A 409 13.89 12.46 -6.49
N ASN A 410 12.62 12.40 -6.85
CA ASN A 410 12.10 11.58 -7.94
C ASN A 410 12.38 12.22 -9.31
N GLU A 411 12.09 11.48 -10.37
CA GLU A 411 12.02 12.00 -11.74
C GLU A 411 13.37 12.52 -12.26
N GLY A 412 14.51 11.88 -11.96
CA GLY A 412 15.81 12.31 -12.42
C GLY A 412 16.32 13.64 -11.82
N LEU A 413 15.51 14.32 -10.98
CA LEU A 413 15.90 15.59 -10.36
C LEU A 413 17.11 15.43 -9.43
N HIS A 414 17.19 14.31 -8.71
CA HIS A 414 18.33 14.05 -7.82
C HIS A 414 19.61 13.91 -8.62
N GLN A 415 19.57 13.17 -9.73
CA GLN A 415 20.65 13.01 -10.69
C GLN A 415 21.05 14.35 -11.34
N ALA A 416 20.05 15.15 -11.67
CA ALA A 416 20.30 16.50 -12.21
C ALA A 416 21.00 17.42 -11.18
N ILE A 417 20.68 17.29 -9.88
CA ILE A 417 21.37 17.99 -8.79
C ILE A 417 22.79 17.43 -8.60
N GLU A 418 22.95 16.09 -8.61
CA GLU A 418 24.27 15.45 -8.56
C GLU A 418 25.17 15.96 -9.72
N ALA A 419 24.63 16.03 -10.93
CA ALA A 419 25.33 16.57 -12.10
C ALA A 419 25.65 18.07 -11.99
N LYS A 420 24.73 18.87 -11.43
CA LYS A 420 24.92 20.30 -11.15
C LYS A 420 26.07 20.53 -10.18
N GLU A 421 26.15 19.73 -9.11
CA GLU A 421 27.21 19.84 -8.09
C GLU A 421 28.52 19.16 -8.49
N GLY A 422 28.55 18.47 -9.67
CA GLY A 422 29.74 17.78 -10.18
C GLY A 422 30.15 16.56 -9.37
N VAL A 423 29.24 16.00 -8.59
CA VAL A 423 29.45 14.73 -7.87
C VAL A 423 29.07 13.55 -8.75
N ALA A 424 29.44 12.32 -8.34
CA ALA A 424 29.11 11.11 -9.10
C ALA A 424 27.58 10.96 -9.21
N VAL A 425 27.07 10.99 -10.44
CA VAL A 425 25.65 10.73 -10.73
C VAL A 425 25.38 9.25 -10.52
N LYS A 426 24.48 8.93 -9.56
CA LYS A 426 24.04 7.57 -9.35
C LYS A 426 23.00 7.19 -10.41
N GLU A 427 22.99 5.92 -10.81
CA GLU A 427 22.05 5.42 -11.83
C GLU A 427 20.60 5.75 -11.51
N GLU A 428 19.83 6.02 -12.54
CA GLU A 428 18.38 6.20 -12.44
C GLU A 428 17.71 4.86 -12.17
N SER A 429 16.62 4.85 -11.41
CA SER A 429 15.89 3.62 -11.13
C SER A 429 14.72 3.46 -12.11
N MET A 430 14.71 2.37 -12.85
CA MET A 430 13.61 1.97 -13.73
C MET A 430 12.54 1.21 -12.94
N THR A 431 11.28 1.53 -13.15
CA THR A 431 10.16 0.80 -12.54
C THR A 431 9.90 -0.51 -13.26
N LEU A 432 10.15 -1.64 -12.60
CA LEU A 432 9.88 -2.98 -13.14
C LEU A 432 8.40 -3.34 -13.00
N ALA A 433 7.82 -3.11 -11.83
CA ALA A 433 6.42 -3.40 -11.56
C ALA A 433 5.84 -2.41 -10.53
N THR A 434 4.58 -2.10 -10.65
CA THR A 434 3.88 -1.20 -9.72
C THR A 434 2.42 -1.58 -9.58
N ILE A 435 1.86 -1.39 -8.38
CA ILE A 435 0.41 -1.49 -8.14
C ILE A 435 0.01 -0.61 -6.95
N SER A 436 -1.11 0.08 -7.03
CA SER A 436 -1.67 0.77 -5.86
C SER A 436 -2.31 -0.24 -4.89
N PHE A 437 -2.26 0.05 -3.57
CA PHE A 437 -2.94 -0.76 -2.55
C PHE A 437 -4.41 -0.98 -2.89
N GLN A 438 -5.08 0.08 -3.36
CA GLN A 438 -6.48 0.03 -3.74
C GLN A 438 -6.73 -1.01 -4.83
N ASN A 439 -5.92 -1.01 -5.87
CA ASN A 439 -6.08 -1.95 -6.98
C ASN A 439 -5.64 -3.37 -6.61
N PHE A 440 -4.63 -3.52 -5.74
CA PHE A 440 -4.21 -4.82 -5.23
C PHE A 440 -5.33 -5.49 -4.41
N PHE A 441 -5.85 -4.84 -3.37
CA PHE A 441 -6.89 -5.43 -2.52
C PHE A 441 -8.21 -5.67 -3.26
N ARG A 442 -8.50 -4.93 -4.35
CA ARG A 442 -9.65 -5.19 -5.23
C ARG A 442 -9.49 -6.42 -6.12
N LEU A 443 -8.32 -7.05 -6.16
CA LEU A 443 -8.12 -8.33 -6.86
C LEU A 443 -8.70 -9.51 -6.10
N TYR A 444 -8.78 -9.43 -4.79
CA TYR A 444 -9.40 -10.50 -4.00
C TYR A 444 -10.84 -10.74 -4.41
N ARG A 445 -11.23 -12.02 -4.47
CA ARG A 445 -12.62 -12.39 -4.73
C ARG A 445 -13.56 -11.82 -3.68
N LYS A 446 -13.14 -11.87 -2.42
CA LYS A 446 -13.83 -11.32 -1.25
C LYS A 446 -12.82 -10.55 -0.40
N LEU A 447 -13.19 -9.33 -0.03
CA LEU A 447 -12.41 -8.46 0.84
C LEU A 447 -13.26 -8.08 2.06
N SER A 448 -12.66 -8.08 3.22
CA SER A 448 -13.25 -7.56 4.44
C SER A 448 -12.19 -6.88 5.30
N GLY A 449 -12.62 -6.18 6.32
CA GLY A 449 -11.68 -5.52 7.22
C GLY A 449 -12.26 -5.27 8.60
N MET A 450 -11.39 -5.03 9.57
CA MET A 450 -11.78 -4.71 10.94
C MET A 450 -10.92 -3.58 11.49
N THR A 451 -11.51 -2.71 12.27
CA THR A 451 -10.84 -1.62 12.99
C THR A 451 -11.73 -1.06 14.09
N GLY A 452 -11.17 -0.19 14.94
CA GLY A 452 -11.94 0.54 15.95
C GLY A 452 -12.60 1.84 15.44
N THR A 453 -12.30 2.29 14.21
CA THR A 453 -12.52 3.69 13.77
C THR A 453 -12.80 3.84 12.28
N ALA A 454 -13.59 2.95 11.66
CA ALA A 454 -13.89 2.99 10.22
C ALA A 454 -15.02 3.95 9.82
N PHE A 455 -15.97 4.23 10.72
CA PHE A 455 -17.22 4.90 10.36
C PHE A 455 -17.01 6.32 9.81
N THR A 456 -15.97 7.02 10.27
CA THR A 456 -15.63 8.35 9.76
C THR A 456 -15.29 8.35 8.28
N GLU A 457 -14.78 7.24 7.75
CA GLU A 457 -14.31 7.03 6.38
C GLU A 457 -15.26 6.08 5.60
N ALA A 458 -16.49 5.83 6.08
CA ALA A 458 -17.42 4.86 5.50
C ALA A 458 -17.74 5.16 4.02
N GLU A 459 -17.78 6.45 3.63
CA GLU A 459 -17.99 6.85 2.25
C GLU A 459 -16.81 6.44 1.36
N GLU A 460 -15.58 6.57 1.83
CA GLU A 460 -14.38 6.17 1.10
C GLU A 460 -14.33 4.65 0.93
N PHE A 461 -14.57 3.88 1.99
CA PHE A 461 -14.66 2.42 1.91
C PHE A 461 -15.69 1.96 0.88
N GLN A 462 -16.84 2.61 0.84
CA GLN A 462 -17.87 2.27 -0.14
C GLN A 462 -17.49 2.66 -1.57
N GLN A 463 -16.96 3.87 -1.79
CA GLN A 463 -16.68 4.36 -3.14
C GLN A 463 -15.46 3.69 -3.79
N ILE A 464 -14.41 3.42 -3.01
CA ILE A 464 -13.16 2.87 -3.53
C ILE A 464 -13.17 1.34 -3.52
N TYR A 465 -13.58 0.72 -2.40
CA TYR A 465 -13.45 -0.72 -2.18
C TYR A 465 -14.78 -1.48 -2.27
N ALA A 466 -15.91 -0.77 -2.38
CA ALA A 466 -17.27 -1.33 -2.32
C ALA A 466 -17.55 -2.08 -0.99
N LEU A 467 -16.93 -1.64 0.10
CA LEU A 467 -17.11 -2.19 1.46
C LEU A 467 -18.08 -1.32 2.24
N ASN A 468 -19.07 -1.94 2.92
CA ASN A 468 -19.92 -1.25 3.89
C ASN A 468 -19.27 -1.33 5.28
N VAL A 469 -19.43 -0.29 6.07
CA VAL A 469 -18.98 -0.26 7.47
C VAL A 469 -20.15 -0.62 8.37
N ILE A 470 -19.98 -1.65 9.19
CA ILE A 470 -20.99 -2.10 10.17
C ILE A 470 -20.44 -1.82 11.57
N GLN A 471 -21.14 -0.96 12.32
CA GLN A 471 -20.76 -0.63 13.70
C GLN A 471 -21.27 -1.73 14.64
N ILE A 472 -20.36 -2.50 15.20
CA ILE A 472 -20.67 -3.57 16.17
C ILE A 472 -20.79 -2.95 17.56
N PRO A 473 -21.89 -3.20 18.29
CA PRO A 473 -22.04 -2.69 19.65
C PRO A 473 -20.97 -3.31 20.59
N PRO A 474 -20.46 -2.54 21.57
CA PRO A 474 -19.52 -3.07 22.54
C PRO A 474 -20.19 -4.13 23.43
N ASN A 475 -19.39 -5.12 23.87
CA ASN A 475 -19.88 -6.19 24.77
C ASN A 475 -20.37 -5.66 26.13
N ARG A 476 -19.69 -4.63 26.64
CA ARG A 476 -20.07 -3.93 27.87
C ARG A 476 -20.19 -2.42 27.62
N PRO A 477 -21.12 -1.72 28.31
CA PRO A 477 -21.25 -0.28 28.16
C PRO A 477 -19.92 0.45 28.47
N ILE A 478 -19.62 1.46 27.66
CA ILE A 478 -18.41 2.29 27.83
C ILE A 478 -18.60 3.15 29.10
N LYS A 479 -17.66 3.04 30.05
CA LYS A 479 -17.62 3.86 31.27
C LYS A 479 -16.57 4.97 31.20
N ARG A 480 -15.85 5.09 30.10
CA ARG A 480 -14.86 6.14 29.90
C ARG A 480 -15.52 7.52 29.85
N ILE A 481 -14.86 8.48 30.48
CA ILE A 481 -15.26 9.89 30.50
C ILE A 481 -14.38 10.66 29.52
N ASP A 482 -14.95 11.13 28.42
CA ASP A 482 -14.27 11.99 27.47
C ASP A 482 -14.51 13.46 27.88
N LYS A 483 -13.45 14.11 28.43
CA LYS A 483 -13.49 15.51 28.87
C LYS A 483 -13.41 16.45 27.66
N ASP A 484 -13.93 17.67 27.83
CA ASP A 484 -13.81 18.76 26.84
C ASP A 484 -12.33 19.14 26.63
N ASP A 485 -12.01 19.59 25.41
CA ASP A 485 -10.65 20.05 25.07
C ASP A 485 -10.26 21.28 25.87
N LEU A 486 -8.98 21.34 26.28
CA LEU A 486 -8.37 22.51 26.88
C LEU A 486 -7.58 23.29 25.85
N ILE A 487 -7.94 24.56 25.61
CA ILE A 487 -7.33 25.37 24.57
C ILE A 487 -6.43 26.43 25.21
N PHE A 488 -5.17 26.46 24.78
CA PHE A 488 -4.14 27.38 25.29
C PHE A 488 -3.71 28.35 24.20
N ARG A 489 -3.24 29.53 24.61
CA ARG A 489 -2.71 30.53 23.68
C ARG A 489 -1.40 30.09 23.05
N THR A 490 -0.47 29.53 23.86
CA THR A 490 0.87 29.13 23.45
C THR A 490 1.15 27.64 23.65
N GLU A 491 2.11 27.08 22.92
CA GLU A 491 2.53 25.70 23.11
C GLU A 491 3.19 25.50 24.47
N ALA A 492 3.99 26.45 24.95
CA ALA A 492 4.64 26.39 26.27
C ALA A 492 3.60 26.31 27.41
N GLY A 493 2.56 27.14 27.37
CA GLY A 493 1.46 27.08 28.35
C GLY A 493 0.73 25.73 28.32
N LYS A 494 0.46 25.18 27.13
CA LYS A 494 -0.11 23.86 26.94
C LYS A 494 0.76 22.76 27.59
N LEU A 495 2.07 22.77 27.33
CA LEU A 495 3.01 21.76 27.87
C LEU A 495 3.08 21.80 29.40
N ARG A 496 3.15 22.99 29.99
CA ARG A 496 3.08 23.16 31.47
C ARG A 496 1.79 22.61 32.04
N ALA A 497 0.67 22.83 31.36
CA ALA A 497 -0.63 22.30 31.80
C ALA A 497 -0.71 20.77 31.69
N ILE A 498 -0.15 20.16 30.64
CA ILE A 498 -0.02 18.71 30.52
C ILE A 498 0.76 18.15 31.70
N VAL A 499 1.93 18.71 32.03
CA VAL A 499 2.76 18.23 33.13
C VAL A 499 2.01 18.35 34.47
N ARG A 500 1.33 19.47 34.72
CA ARG A 500 0.49 19.62 35.94
C ARG A 500 -0.60 18.55 36.04
N THR A 501 -1.25 18.24 34.91
CA THR A 501 -2.28 17.20 34.84
C THR A 501 -1.67 15.82 35.06
N VAL A 502 -0.50 15.55 34.51
CA VAL A 502 0.24 14.29 34.73
C VAL A 502 0.58 14.13 36.19
N GLN A 503 1.11 15.19 36.84
CA GLN A 503 1.42 15.19 38.28
C GLN A 503 0.18 14.90 39.13
N GLU A 504 -0.96 15.51 38.82
CA GLU A 504 -2.21 15.30 39.56
C GLU A 504 -2.67 13.86 39.52
N TYR A 505 -2.69 13.22 38.31
CA TYR A 505 -3.14 11.84 38.17
C TYR A 505 -2.10 10.83 38.67
N HIS A 506 -0.82 11.11 38.49
CA HIS A 506 0.27 10.29 39.03
C HIS A 506 0.22 10.24 40.57
N ALA A 507 0.00 11.37 41.22
CA ALA A 507 -0.19 11.43 42.67
C ALA A 507 -1.39 10.60 43.18
N LYS A 508 -2.44 10.43 42.32
CA LYS A 508 -3.58 9.55 42.61
C LYS A 508 -3.28 8.06 42.33
N GLY A 509 -2.08 7.75 41.78
CA GLY A 509 -1.67 6.41 41.41
C GLY A 509 -2.33 5.88 40.13
N GLN A 510 -2.94 6.74 39.30
CA GLN A 510 -3.52 6.34 38.04
C GLN A 510 -2.43 6.23 36.96
N PRO A 511 -2.46 5.22 36.07
CA PRO A 511 -1.60 5.17 34.91
C PRO A 511 -2.01 6.24 33.88
N ILE A 512 -1.01 6.80 33.18
CA ILE A 512 -1.19 7.90 32.26
C ILE A 512 -0.52 7.57 30.94
N LEU A 513 -1.28 7.72 29.85
CA LEU A 513 -0.78 7.63 28.48
C LEU A 513 -0.87 9.01 27.84
N VAL A 514 0.28 9.59 27.47
CA VAL A 514 0.35 10.85 26.74
C VAL A 514 0.61 10.56 25.27
N GLY A 515 -0.33 10.89 24.40
CA GLY A 515 -0.23 10.74 22.94
C GLY A 515 0.23 12.03 22.28
N SER A 516 1.19 11.95 21.36
CA SER A 516 1.66 13.08 20.55
C SER A 516 1.64 12.75 19.06
N ALA A 517 1.61 13.76 18.18
CA ALA A 517 1.59 13.57 16.75
C ALA A 517 2.98 13.22 16.17
N SER A 518 4.07 13.58 16.84
CA SER A 518 5.42 13.36 16.34
C SER A 518 6.43 12.99 17.43
N ILE A 519 7.53 12.36 17.01
CA ILE A 519 8.65 12.02 17.91
C ILE A 519 9.25 13.30 18.54
N VAL A 520 9.36 14.39 17.78
CA VAL A 520 9.89 15.67 18.26
C VAL A 520 9.06 16.23 19.42
N LYS A 521 7.71 16.15 19.28
CA LYS A 521 6.80 16.60 20.34
C LYS A 521 6.87 15.68 21.57
N ASN A 522 7.09 14.38 21.36
CA ASN A 522 7.36 13.46 22.48
C ASN A 522 8.63 13.83 23.24
N GLU A 523 9.73 14.12 22.55
CA GLU A 523 10.98 14.53 23.15
C GLU A 523 10.85 15.89 23.90
N LEU A 524 10.02 16.77 23.36
CA LEU A 524 9.72 18.06 24.01
C LEU A 524 8.92 17.84 25.31
N ILE A 525 7.89 17.01 25.30
CA ILE A 525 7.11 16.65 26.49
C ILE A 525 8.03 15.96 27.52
N ALA A 526 8.91 15.07 27.08
CA ALA A 526 9.87 14.37 27.92
C ALA A 526 10.76 15.35 28.70
N LYS A 527 11.29 16.41 28.06
CA LYS A 527 12.10 17.46 28.73
C LYS A 527 11.32 18.14 29.87
N TYR A 528 10.04 18.47 29.64
CA TYR A 528 9.22 19.09 30.68
C TYR A 528 8.89 18.12 31.83
N LEU A 529 8.79 16.80 31.57
CA LEU A 529 8.63 15.77 32.60
C LEU A 529 9.93 15.57 33.40
N ASP A 530 11.11 15.62 32.75
CA ASP A 530 12.42 15.58 33.39
C ASP A 530 12.61 16.77 34.34
N GLU A 531 12.25 17.98 33.94
CA GLU A 531 12.24 19.17 34.79
C GLU A 531 11.34 18.99 36.01
N ALA A 532 10.20 18.30 35.82
CA ALA A 532 9.27 17.97 36.91
C ALA A 532 9.69 16.74 37.75
N LYS A 533 10.80 16.05 37.38
CA LYS A 533 11.32 14.82 38.01
C LYS A 533 10.31 13.68 38.07
N LEU A 534 9.52 13.53 37.03
CA LEU A 534 8.55 12.45 36.90
C LEU A 534 9.17 11.26 36.14
N PRO A 535 9.00 10.00 36.59
CA PRO A 535 9.44 8.83 35.85
C PRO A 535 8.49 8.56 34.66
N TYR A 536 9.05 8.28 33.51
CA TYR A 536 8.26 7.94 32.31
C TYR A 536 8.97 6.95 31.40
N GLU A 537 8.21 6.26 30.58
CA GLU A 537 8.69 5.40 29.49
C GLU A 537 8.27 5.99 28.14
N ILE A 538 9.14 5.88 27.12
CA ILE A 538 8.84 6.38 25.76
C ILE A 538 8.62 5.21 24.83
N LEU A 539 7.46 5.19 24.17
CA LEU A 539 7.11 4.30 23.07
C LEU A 539 7.50 4.97 21.74
N ASN A 540 8.58 4.49 21.15
CA ASN A 540 9.06 4.91 19.83
C ASN A 540 8.87 3.76 18.86
N ALA A 541 8.35 3.98 17.65
CA ALA A 541 8.18 2.97 16.60
C ALA A 541 9.50 2.35 16.05
N LYS A 542 10.58 2.37 16.83
CA LYS A 542 11.91 1.87 16.42
C LYS A 542 12.17 0.40 16.75
N ASN A 543 11.42 -0.20 17.68
CA ASN A 543 11.61 -1.59 18.08
C ASN A 543 10.30 -2.17 18.63
N ASN A 544 9.61 -2.94 17.79
CA ASN A 544 8.27 -3.49 18.07
C ASN A 544 8.23 -4.44 19.28
N GLU A 545 9.30 -5.21 19.54
CA GLU A 545 9.35 -6.15 20.69
C GLU A 545 9.47 -5.39 22.01
N ARG A 546 10.34 -4.38 22.06
CA ARG A 546 10.48 -3.51 23.22
C ARG A 546 9.21 -2.70 23.50
N GLU A 547 8.50 -2.30 22.44
CA GLU A 547 7.20 -1.65 22.57
C GLU A 547 6.16 -2.53 23.27
N ALA A 548 6.08 -3.81 22.94
CA ALA A 548 5.17 -4.74 23.59
C ALA A 548 5.43 -4.84 25.12
N ALA A 549 6.71 -4.87 25.53
CA ALA A 549 7.10 -4.91 26.92
C ALA A 549 6.74 -3.60 27.67
N ILE A 550 6.92 -2.43 27.03
CA ILE A 550 6.53 -1.13 27.59
C ILE A 550 5.01 -1.02 27.70
N VAL A 551 4.27 -1.45 26.68
CA VAL A 551 2.79 -1.41 26.70
C VAL A 551 2.23 -2.33 27.79
N ALA A 552 2.86 -3.48 28.03
CA ALA A 552 2.46 -4.37 29.12
C ALA A 552 2.51 -3.70 30.49
N LYS A 553 3.50 -2.83 30.73
CA LYS A 553 3.67 -2.05 31.96
C LYS A 553 2.88 -0.74 32.00
N ALA A 554 2.41 -0.23 30.84
CA ALA A 554 1.70 1.03 30.75
C ALA A 554 0.38 1.07 31.55
N GLY A 555 -0.16 -0.08 31.95
CA GLY A 555 -1.35 -0.20 32.81
C GLY A 555 -1.07 -0.31 34.28
N GLU A 556 0.18 -0.36 34.72
CA GLU A 556 0.56 -0.48 36.12
C GLU A 556 0.27 0.82 36.88
N LYS A 557 0.15 0.68 38.22
CA LYS A 557 -0.15 1.82 39.07
C LYS A 557 0.90 2.93 38.98
N GLY A 558 0.45 4.12 38.62
CA GLY A 558 1.29 5.31 38.51
C GLY A 558 2.25 5.31 37.29
N ALA A 559 2.14 4.38 36.36
CA ALA A 559 2.94 4.38 35.14
C ALA A 559 2.66 5.62 34.28
N ILE A 560 3.71 6.26 33.75
CA ILE A 560 3.61 7.35 32.78
C ILE A 560 4.24 6.89 31.47
N THR A 561 3.47 6.87 30.39
CA THR A 561 3.92 6.42 29.09
C THR A 561 3.70 7.53 28.06
N LEU A 562 4.78 7.93 27.37
CA LEU A 562 4.71 8.81 26.21
C LEU A 562 4.67 7.97 24.94
N ALA A 563 3.71 8.18 24.07
CA ALA A 563 3.57 7.43 22.82
C ALA A 563 3.29 8.35 21.64
N THR A 564 3.83 8.02 20.47
CA THR A 564 3.32 8.56 19.20
C THR A 564 2.02 7.84 18.83
N ASN A 565 1.20 8.45 17.96
CA ASN A 565 -0.10 7.88 17.54
C ASN A 565 -0.01 6.44 17.03
N MET A 566 1.08 6.08 16.37
CA MET A 566 1.27 4.76 15.76
C MET A 566 1.86 3.73 16.72
N ALA A 567 2.61 4.18 17.75
CA ALA A 567 3.27 3.30 18.69
C ALA A 567 2.27 2.48 19.54
N GLY A 568 2.54 1.19 19.69
CA GLY A 568 1.71 0.26 20.46
C GLY A 568 0.33 -0.01 19.84
N ARG A 569 0.09 0.31 18.55
CA ARG A 569 -1.15 -0.04 17.84
C ARG A 569 -1.32 -1.57 17.77
N GLY A 570 -2.55 -2.05 17.91
CA GLY A 570 -2.83 -3.49 17.95
C GLY A 570 -2.49 -4.19 19.28
N THR A 571 -1.88 -3.49 20.25
CA THR A 571 -1.53 -4.04 21.57
C THR A 571 -2.48 -3.54 22.64
N ASP A 572 -2.88 -4.42 23.55
CA ASP A 572 -3.82 -4.11 24.63
C ASP A 572 -3.12 -3.72 25.93
N ILE A 573 -3.58 -2.62 26.56
CA ILE A 573 -3.11 -2.17 27.88
C ILE A 573 -4.00 -2.81 28.92
N LYS A 574 -3.49 -3.83 29.62
CA LYS A 574 -4.22 -4.51 30.69
C LYS A 574 -4.15 -3.69 31.98
N LEU A 575 -5.28 -3.50 32.62
CA LEU A 575 -5.38 -2.77 33.90
C LEU A 575 -5.58 -3.74 35.06
N PRO A 576 -4.75 -3.68 36.12
CA PRO A 576 -5.00 -4.37 37.38
C PRO A 576 -6.27 -3.87 38.06
N GLU A 577 -6.93 -4.72 38.85
CA GLU A 577 -8.20 -4.37 39.52
C GLU A 577 -8.09 -3.16 40.47
N GLU A 578 -6.94 -2.97 41.11
CA GLU A 578 -6.64 -1.80 41.95
C GLU A 578 -6.65 -0.50 41.13
N VAL A 579 -6.09 -0.51 39.92
CA VAL A 579 -6.07 0.62 39.00
C VAL A 579 -7.48 0.95 38.48
N LYS A 580 -8.31 -0.05 38.22
CA LYS A 580 -9.71 0.14 37.84
C LYS A 580 -10.51 0.85 38.95
N LYS A 581 -10.22 0.53 40.21
CA LYS A 581 -10.85 1.22 41.38
C LYS A 581 -10.41 2.68 41.54
N LEU A 582 -9.19 3.02 41.07
CA LEU A 582 -8.69 4.39 41.07
C LEU A 582 -9.24 5.25 39.93
N GLY A 583 -9.98 4.68 38.99
CA GLY A 583 -10.61 5.39 37.87
C GLY A 583 -10.00 5.02 36.52
N GLY A 584 -9.11 4.02 36.46
CA GLY A 584 -8.55 3.45 35.22
C GLY A 584 -7.48 4.31 34.54
N LEU A 585 -7.24 4.06 33.26
CA LEU A 585 -6.22 4.72 32.46
C LEU A 585 -6.65 6.17 32.10
N VAL A 586 -5.73 7.10 32.31
CA VAL A 586 -5.86 8.49 31.84
C VAL A 586 -5.13 8.64 30.51
N VAL A 587 -5.85 9.08 29.47
CA VAL A 587 -5.30 9.32 28.15
C VAL A 587 -5.27 10.83 27.88
N ILE A 588 -4.11 11.37 27.64
CA ILE A 588 -3.87 12.78 27.35
C ILE A 588 -3.43 12.89 25.89
N GLY A 589 -4.17 13.62 25.05
CA GLY A 589 -3.73 14.03 23.73
C GLY A 589 -3.03 15.38 23.79
N SER A 590 -1.80 15.47 23.36
CA SER A 590 -1.04 16.73 23.38
C SER A 590 -1.45 17.71 22.28
N GLU A 591 -2.26 17.27 21.32
CA GLU A 591 -2.83 18.04 20.22
C GLU A 591 -3.96 17.26 19.54
N ARG A 592 -4.70 17.92 18.65
CA ARG A 592 -5.63 17.26 17.73
C ARG A 592 -4.91 16.90 16.44
N HIS A 593 -5.17 15.70 15.95
CA HIS A 593 -4.61 15.22 14.69
C HIS A 593 -5.40 15.72 13.48
N ASP A 594 -4.84 15.60 12.28
CA ASP A 594 -5.50 15.96 11.02
C ASP A 594 -6.77 15.16 10.75
N SER A 595 -6.89 13.97 11.32
CA SER A 595 -8.05 13.08 11.20
C SER A 595 -8.68 12.80 12.56
N ARG A 596 -10.02 12.93 12.63
CA ARG A 596 -10.82 12.54 13.80
C ARG A 596 -10.67 11.07 14.17
N ARG A 597 -10.36 10.24 13.20
CA ARG A 597 -10.12 8.82 13.36
C ARG A 597 -8.93 8.56 14.28
N VAL A 598 -7.83 9.25 14.09
CA VAL A 598 -6.61 9.12 14.92
C VAL A 598 -6.89 9.56 16.35
N ASP A 599 -7.63 10.66 16.54
CA ASP A 599 -8.08 11.10 17.87
C ASP A 599 -8.92 10.02 18.57
N ASN A 600 -9.83 9.37 17.83
CA ASN A 600 -10.66 8.29 18.36
C ASN A 600 -9.86 7.03 18.67
N GLN A 601 -8.81 6.72 17.92
CA GLN A 601 -7.88 5.63 18.22
C GLN A 601 -7.12 5.89 19.52
N LEU A 602 -6.65 7.12 19.74
CA LEU A 602 -6.00 7.50 20.99
C LEU A 602 -6.97 7.40 22.16
N ARG A 603 -8.19 7.95 22.04
CA ARG A 603 -9.25 7.79 23.08
C ARG A 603 -9.54 6.32 23.34
N GLY A 604 -9.55 5.48 22.31
CA GLY A 604 -9.80 4.05 22.40
C GLY A 604 -8.73 3.25 23.14
N ARG A 605 -7.61 3.86 23.53
CA ARG A 605 -6.63 3.22 24.41
C ARG A 605 -7.15 3.03 25.83
N GLY A 606 -8.02 3.94 26.32
CA GLY A 606 -8.65 3.86 27.63
C GLY A 606 -10.11 3.41 27.59
N GLY A 607 -10.62 2.88 28.70
CA GLY A 607 -12.02 2.50 28.87
C GLY A 607 -12.44 1.28 28.07
N ARG A 608 -11.62 0.25 28.00
CA ARG A 608 -11.88 -1.00 27.26
C ARG A 608 -12.72 -1.97 28.08
N GLN A 609 -13.54 -2.79 27.42
CA GLN A 609 -14.38 -3.85 28.06
C GLN A 609 -15.18 -3.37 29.28
N GLY A 610 -15.63 -2.11 29.25
CA GLY A 610 -16.37 -1.50 30.36
C GLY A 610 -15.52 -1.05 31.54
N ASP A 611 -14.19 -1.00 31.42
CA ASP A 611 -13.29 -0.43 32.39
C ASP A 611 -13.49 1.10 32.47
N PRO A 612 -13.28 1.72 33.64
CA PRO A 612 -13.25 3.18 33.75
C PRO A 612 -12.03 3.75 33.04
N GLY A 613 -12.08 5.02 32.70
CA GLY A 613 -10.98 5.74 32.08
C GLY A 613 -11.33 7.20 31.84
N ILE A 614 -10.33 8.03 31.62
CA ILE A 614 -10.51 9.47 31.35
C ILE A 614 -9.71 9.82 30.10
N THR A 615 -10.32 10.61 29.20
CA THR A 615 -9.57 11.16 28.08
C THR A 615 -9.71 12.66 28.00
N GLN A 616 -8.62 13.37 27.64
CA GLN A 616 -8.64 14.82 27.48
C GLN A 616 -7.59 15.26 26.45
N PHE A 617 -7.96 16.20 25.57
CA PHE A 617 -7.02 16.81 24.62
C PHE A 617 -6.61 18.22 25.09
N PHE A 618 -5.34 18.52 24.88
CA PHE A 618 -4.74 19.81 25.12
C PHE A 618 -4.33 20.41 23.78
N VAL A 619 -4.86 21.56 23.45
CA VAL A 619 -4.68 22.19 22.12
C VAL A 619 -4.08 23.59 22.31
N SER A 620 -3.14 23.97 21.46
CA SER A 620 -2.58 25.31 21.39
C SER A 620 -3.02 26.04 20.11
N CYS A 621 -3.14 27.36 20.15
CA CYS A 621 -3.30 28.17 18.95
C CYS A 621 -2.12 28.08 17.99
N GLU A 622 -0.97 27.59 18.45
CA GLU A 622 0.26 27.40 17.69
C GLU A 622 0.38 26.00 17.07
N ASP A 623 -0.51 25.05 17.41
CA ASP A 623 -0.54 23.72 16.83
C ASP A 623 -0.83 23.79 15.33
N ASP A 624 -0.27 22.86 14.55
CA ASP A 624 -0.33 22.87 13.08
C ASP A 624 -1.76 22.93 12.54
N LEU A 625 -2.68 22.14 13.10
CA LEU A 625 -4.09 22.19 12.74
C LEU A 625 -4.72 23.57 12.97
N MET A 626 -4.36 24.24 14.08
CA MET A 626 -4.85 25.56 14.42
C MET A 626 -4.26 26.63 13.51
N ARG A 627 -2.96 26.53 13.16
CA ARG A 627 -2.28 27.47 12.25
C ARG A 627 -2.94 27.51 10.87
N ILE A 628 -3.36 26.35 10.33
CA ILE A 628 -4.08 26.26 9.05
C ILE A 628 -5.44 26.98 9.11
N PHE A 629 -6.12 26.95 10.27
CA PHE A 629 -7.49 27.45 10.43
C PHE A 629 -7.61 28.68 11.34
N GLN A 630 -6.76 29.72 11.07
CA GLN A 630 -6.85 31.02 11.75
C GLN A 630 -6.43 31.05 13.24
N GLY A 631 -5.59 30.11 13.68
CA GLY A 631 -5.06 30.10 15.04
C GLY A 631 -4.40 31.42 15.44
N ASN A 632 -3.70 32.09 14.51
CA ASN A 632 -3.09 33.41 14.75
C ASN A 632 -4.12 34.51 15.07
N GLN A 633 -5.31 34.48 14.46
CA GLN A 633 -6.37 35.44 14.75
C GLN A 633 -6.95 35.18 16.14
N LEU A 634 -7.18 33.93 16.50
CA LEU A 634 -7.63 33.54 17.82
C LEU A 634 -6.59 33.91 18.89
N ALA A 635 -5.32 33.61 18.65
CA ALA A 635 -4.22 33.95 19.57
C ALA A 635 -4.13 35.48 19.82
N ASN A 636 -4.35 36.31 18.78
CA ASN A 636 -4.36 37.79 18.90
C ASN A 636 -5.58 38.27 19.70
N ILE A 637 -6.76 37.70 19.49
CA ILE A 637 -7.98 38.00 20.26
C ILE A 637 -7.73 37.68 21.75
N LEU A 638 -7.14 36.49 22.01
CA LEU A 638 -6.86 36.06 23.40
C LEU A 638 -5.82 36.95 24.08
N ARG A 639 -4.81 37.42 23.32
CA ARG A 639 -3.83 38.40 23.81
C ARG A 639 -4.52 39.74 24.15
N PHE A 640 -5.44 40.20 23.30
CA PHE A 640 -6.15 41.45 23.51
C PHE A 640 -7.07 41.42 24.73
N VAL A 641 -7.69 40.24 25.00
CA VAL A 641 -8.53 40.01 26.21
C VAL A 641 -7.69 39.87 27.50
N GLY A 642 -6.33 39.83 27.39
CA GLY A 642 -5.44 39.75 28.56
C GLY A 642 -5.37 38.40 29.24
N LEU A 643 -5.73 37.32 28.55
CA LEU A 643 -5.64 35.96 29.09
C LEU A 643 -4.17 35.52 29.21
N ASP A 644 -3.83 35.03 30.40
CA ASP A 644 -2.54 34.44 30.67
C ASP A 644 -2.25 33.19 29.84
N GLU A 645 -0.98 32.87 29.57
CA GLU A 645 -0.54 31.73 28.79
C GLU A 645 -0.97 30.38 29.39
N ASP A 646 -1.02 30.30 30.69
CA ASP A 646 -1.32 29.11 31.48
C ASP A 646 -2.80 28.88 31.74
N THR A 647 -3.66 29.85 31.37
CA THR A 647 -5.10 29.75 31.60
C THR A 647 -5.80 29.03 30.44
N PRO A 648 -6.42 27.85 30.68
CA PRO A 648 -7.14 27.14 29.64
C PRO A 648 -8.48 27.80 29.33
N ILE A 649 -8.87 27.76 28.08
CA ILE A 649 -10.16 28.21 27.60
C ILE A 649 -11.04 27.00 27.35
N HIS A 650 -12.21 27.00 27.97
CA HIS A 650 -13.26 26.03 27.70
C HIS A 650 -14.26 26.63 26.72
N ASN A 651 -14.19 26.32 25.45
CA ASN A 651 -15.14 26.84 24.46
C ASN A 651 -15.56 25.78 23.47
N ARG A 652 -16.77 25.25 23.61
CA ARG A 652 -17.37 24.25 22.71
C ARG A 652 -17.47 24.70 21.27
N ALA A 653 -17.53 26.02 20.99
CA ALA A 653 -17.56 26.53 19.63
C ALA A 653 -16.21 26.34 18.93
N VAL A 654 -15.10 26.51 19.67
CA VAL A 654 -13.75 26.28 19.12
C VAL A 654 -13.55 24.78 18.85
N THR A 655 -13.95 23.89 19.76
CA THR A 655 -13.89 22.43 19.52
C THR A 655 -14.70 22.02 18.27
N LYS A 656 -15.91 22.59 18.09
CA LYS A 656 -16.70 22.32 16.86
C LYS A 656 -16.04 22.86 15.60
N ASN A 657 -15.36 23.99 15.67
CA ASN A 657 -14.61 24.53 14.54
C ASN A 657 -13.40 23.66 14.20
N LEU A 658 -12.68 23.12 15.21
CA LEU A 658 -11.61 22.14 15.01
C LEU A 658 -12.11 20.88 14.31
N GLU A 659 -13.23 20.32 14.77
CA GLU A 659 -13.84 19.16 14.09
C GLU A 659 -14.28 19.48 12.64
N ALA A 660 -14.74 20.69 12.37
CA ALA A 660 -15.06 21.14 11.02
C ALA A 660 -13.79 21.28 10.15
N ALA A 661 -12.69 21.71 10.75
CA ALA A 661 -11.39 21.79 10.12
C ALA A 661 -10.86 20.39 9.76
N GLN A 662 -10.89 19.46 10.71
CA GLN A 662 -10.54 18.05 10.46
C GLN A 662 -11.37 17.45 9.32
N ARG A 663 -12.70 17.64 9.31
CA ARG A 663 -13.55 17.19 8.20
C ARG A 663 -13.16 17.75 6.82
N ARG A 664 -12.66 18.99 6.76
CA ARG A 664 -12.19 19.59 5.50
C ARG A 664 -10.87 18.93 5.03
N ILE A 665 -9.95 18.70 5.96
CA ILE A 665 -8.69 18.00 5.65
C ILE A 665 -8.97 16.55 5.23
N GLU A 666 -9.83 15.83 5.96
CA GLU A 666 -10.27 14.48 5.59
C GLU A 666 -10.85 14.46 4.17
N GLY A 667 -11.73 15.43 3.83
CA GLY A 667 -12.30 15.56 2.50
C GLY A 667 -11.26 15.85 1.43
N PHE A 668 -10.30 16.74 1.68
CA PHE A 668 -9.21 17.04 0.75
C PHE A 668 -8.32 15.80 0.51
N ASN A 669 -7.96 15.09 1.59
CA ASN A 669 -7.17 13.86 1.50
C ASN A 669 -7.92 12.75 0.74
N PHE A 670 -9.24 12.63 0.94
CA PHE A 670 -10.09 11.70 0.19
C PHE A 670 -10.11 12.03 -1.30
N ASP A 671 -10.32 13.30 -1.68
CA ASP A 671 -10.30 13.71 -3.08
C ASP A 671 -8.95 13.47 -3.72
N SER A 672 -7.85 13.71 -3.01
CA SER A 672 -6.48 13.41 -3.46
C SER A 672 -6.29 11.91 -3.72
N ARG A 673 -6.65 11.04 -2.77
CA ARG A 673 -6.57 9.57 -2.95
C ARG A 673 -7.45 9.09 -4.09
N LYS A 674 -8.67 9.64 -4.22
CA LYS A 674 -9.60 9.33 -5.31
C LYS A 674 -9.01 9.66 -6.67
N ASN A 675 -8.34 10.80 -6.80
CA ASN A 675 -7.65 11.19 -8.03
C ASN A 675 -6.53 10.20 -8.37
N VAL A 676 -5.68 9.84 -7.41
CA VAL A 676 -4.63 8.83 -7.60
C VAL A 676 -5.22 7.51 -8.11
N VAL A 677 -6.30 7.03 -7.48
CA VAL A 677 -7.00 5.80 -7.90
C VAL A 677 -7.57 5.92 -9.31
N GLN A 678 -8.11 7.08 -9.70
CA GLN A 678 -8.68 7.27 -11.04
C GLN A 678 -7.62 7.16 -12.15
N TYR A 679 -6.43 7.71 -11.92
CA TYR A 679 -5.29 7.56 -12.84
C TYR A 679 -4.76 6.12 -12.85
N ASP A 680 -4.54 5.52 -11.69
CA ASP A 680 -4.03 4.14 -11.61
C ASP A 680 -5.03 3.10 -12.15
N ASN A 681 -6.33 3.35 -12.08
CA ASN A 681 -7.35 2.49 -12.70
C ASN A 681 -7.18 2.32 -14.22
N VAL A 682 -6.59 3.31 -14.90
CA VAL A 682 -6.30 3.21 -16.34
C VAL A 682 -5.18 2.21 -16.55
N ILE A 683 -4.05 2.40 -15.85
CA ILE A 683 -2.91 1.48 -15.90
C ILE A 683 -3.33 0.08 -15.46
N ASN A 684 -4.19 -0.02 -14.44
CA ASN A 684 -4.65 -1.30 -13.92
C ASN A 684 -5.47 -2.12 -14.93
N ARG A 685 -6.20 -1.48 -15.83
CA ARG A 685 -6.85 -2.18 -16.95
C ARG A 685 -5.82 -2.83 -17.88
N HIS A 686 -4.77 -2.11 -18.23
CA HIS A 686 -3.67 -2.61 -19.06
C HIS A 686 -2.94 -3.73 -18.33
N ARG A 687 -2.59 -3.52 -17.05
CA ARG A 687 -1.94 -4.52 -16.18
C ARG A 687 -2.70 -5.83 -16.15
N ARG A 688 -4.02 -5.78 -15.92
CA ARG A 688 -4.85 -6.98 -15.89
C ARG A 688 -4.82 -7.77 -17.19
N VAL A 689 -4.81 -7.08 -18.35
CA VAL A 689 -4.72 -7.76 -19.65
C VAL A 689 -3.34 -8.39 -19.81
N VAL A 690 -2.28 -7.65 -19.54
CA VAL A 690 -0.88 -8.12 -19.68
C VAL A 690 -0.60 -9.29 -18.73
N TYR A 691 -0.95 -9.17 -17.43
CA TYR A 691 -0.71 -10.22 -16.44
C TYR A 691 -1.55 -11.47 -16.67
N LEU A 692 -2.78 -11.34 -17.15
CA LEU A 692 -3.58 -12.51 -17.58
C LEU A 692 -2.96 -13.20 -18.80
N MET A 693 -2.47 -12.42 -19.76
CA MET A 693 -1.79 -12.95 -20.95
C MET A 693 -0.51 -13.69 -20.55
N ARG A 694 0.32 -13.03 -19.72
CA ARG A 694 1.55 -13.59 -19.17
C ARG A 694 1.28 -14.91 -18.41
N ARG A 695 0.28 -14.93 -17.55
CA ARG A 695 -0.09 -16.09 -16.75
C ARG A 695 -0.49 -17.28 -17.60
N LYS A 696 -1.27 -17.06 -18.66
CA LYS A 696 -1.67 -18.09 -19.63
C LYS A 696 -0.48 -18.72 -20.36
N ILE A 697 0.46 -17.88 -20.78
CA ILE A 697 1.68 -18.34 -21.44
C ILE A 697 2.56 -19.15 -20.45
N LEU A 698 2.68 -18.65 -19.22
CA LEU A 698 3.45 -19.31 -18.17
C LEU A 698 2.88 -20.69 -17.81
N GLU A 699 1.55 -20.81 -17.67
CA GLU A 699 0.84 -22.06 -17.33
C GLU A 699 0.79 -23.05 -18.50
N GLY A 700 1.32 -22.69 -19.67
CA GLY A 700 1.43 -23.60 -20.80
C GLY A 700 0.13 -23.80 -21.60
N GLU A 701 -0.86 -22.90 -21.48
CA GLU A 701 -2.01 -22.88 -22.39
C GLU A 701 -1.47 -22.78 -23.83
N ASN A 702 -1.93 -23.65 -24.68
CA ASN A 702 -1.54 -23.92 -26.08
C ASN A 702 -0.89 -22.73 -26.81
N ILE A 703 0.39 -22.47 -26.49
CA ILE A 703 1.14 -21.31 -26.99
C ILE A 703 1.24 -21.30 -28.52
N SER A 704 1.33 -22.48 -29.17
CA SER A 704 1.31 -22.59 -30.62
C SER A 704 0.06 -21.97 -31.25
N GLN A 705 -1.11 -22.10 -30.62
CA GLN A 705 -2.35 -21.44 -31.14
C GLN A 705 -2.25 -19.93 -30.99
N GLU A 706 -1.66 -19.44 -29.89
CA GLU A 706 -1.44 -18.01 -29.69
C GLU A 706 -0.46 -17.45 -30.73
N ILE A 707 0.66 -18.12 -30.97
CA ILE A 707 1.62 -17.71 -32.02
C ILE A 707 0.94 -17.68 -33.40
N LYS A 708 0.15 -18.71 -33.76
CA LYS A 708 -0.63 -18.73 -34.99
C LYS A 708 -1.65 -17.57 -35.07
N ARG A 709 -2.22 -17.19 -33.95
CA ARG A 709 -3.07 -16.00 -33.86
C ARG A 709 -2.29 -14.72 -34.12
N LEU A 710 -1.12 -14.56 -33.50
CA LEU A 710 -0.23 -13.40 -33.72
C LEU A 710 0.21 -13.31 -35.17
N MET A 711 0.63 -14.40 -35.80
CA MET A 711 0.97 -14.46 -37.23
C MET A 711 -0.18 -13.97 -38.13
N LYS A 712 -1.41 -14.45 -37.88
CA LYS A 712 -2.57 -14.03 -38.61
C LYS A 712 -2.86 -12.53 -38.43
N GLU A 713 -2.87 -12.04 -37.22
CA GLU A 713 -3.13 -10.62 -36.94
C GLU A 713 -2.03 -9.71 -37.54
N ALA A 714 -0.75 -10.02 -37.32
CA ALA A 714 0.37 -9.26 -37.86
C ALA A 714 0.38 -9.23 -39.39
N THR A 715 0.09 -10.37 -40.04
CA THR A 715 0.00 -10.46 -41.49
C THR A 715 -1.13 -9.59 -42.03
N VAL A 716 -2.28 -9.58 -41.38
CA VAL A 716 -3.43 -8.75 -41.76
C VAL A 716 -3.10 -7.27 -41.59
N ASP A 717 -2.55 -6.88 -40.44
CA ASP A 717 -2.21 -5.48 -40.14
C ASP A 717 -1.22 -4.94 -41.17
N LEU A 718 -0.09 -5.64 -41.42
CA LEU A 718 0.94 -5.24 -42.36
C LEU A 718 0.44 -5.20 -43.81
N THR A 719 -0.51 -6.05 -44.21
CA THR A 719 -1.08 -6.08 -45.58
C THR A 719 -2.15 -5.02 -45.80
N ILE A 720 -2.93 -4.66 -44.78
CA ILE A 720 -4.01 -3.65 -44.89
C ILE A 720 -3.43 -2.24 -44.76
N GLU A 721 -2.55 -1.98 -43.80
CA GLU A 721 -1.91 -0.65 -43.58
C GLU A 721 -1.14 -0.19 -44.83
N SER A 722 -0.62 -1.12 -45.59
CA SER A 722 0.12 -0.86 -46.83
C SER A 722 -0.73 -0.96 -48.07
N SER A 723 -1.88 -0.31 -48.10
CA SER A 723 -2.78 -0.27 -49.28
C SER A 723 -2.13 0.30 -50.56
N ARG A 724 -0.94 0.90 -50.44
CA ARG A 724 -0.09 1.31 -51.55
C ARG A 724 1.25 0.62 -51.45
N VAL A 725 1.57 -0.23 -52.44
CA VAL A 725 2.84 -0.96 -52.53
C VAL A 725 4.02 0.00 -52.55
N ASN A 726 4.61 0.23 -51.42
CA ASN A 726 5.77 1.07 -51.25
C ASN A 726 6.96 0.23 -50.76
N LYS A 727 8.15 0.68 -51.06
CA LYS A 727 9.42 0.18 -50.57
C LYS A 727 9.40 -0.10 -49.05
N LYS A 728 8.60 0.68 -48.32
CA LYS A 728 8.36 0.55 -46.88
C LYS A 728 7.57 -0.74 -46.47
N PHE A 729 6.63 -1.21 -47.31
CA PHE A 729 5.96 -2.49 -47.04
C PHE A 729 6.96 -3.66 -47.13
N LYS A 730 7.75 -3.75 -48.17
CA LYS A 730 8.77 -4.79 -48.32
C LYS A 730 9.74 -4.82 -47.16
N GLN A 731 10.23 -3.63 -46.77
CA GLN A 731 11.16 -3.51 -45.64
C GLN A 731 10.52 -3.98 -44.33
N ASN A 732 9.34 -3.51 -43.97
CA ASN A 732 8.65 -3.89 -42.74
C ASN A 732 8.31 -5.39 -42.72
N PHE A 733 7.84 -5.93 -43.84
CA PHE A 733 7.46 -7.33 -43.93
C PHE A 733 8.65 -8.27 -43.81
N LEU A 734 9.81 -7.95 -44.46
CA LEU A 734 11.07 -8.68 -44.33
C LEU A 734 11.64 -8.57 -42.91
N GLN A 735 11.49 -7.41 -42.31
CA GLN A 735 12.00 -7.18 -40.97
C GLN A 735 11.25 -7.99 -39.89
N VAL A 736 9.93 -8.23 -40.08
CA VAL A 736 9.10 -8.97 -39.11
C VAL A 736 9.13 -10.48 -39.35
N PHE A 737 9.08 -10.93 -40.60
CA PHE A 737 8.88 -12.35 -40.89
C PHE A 737 10.10 -13.12 -41.41
N ASN A 738 11.20 -12.46 -41.73
CA ASN A 738 12.46 -13.09 -42.20
C ASN A 738 12.25 -14.20 -43.26
N ILE A 739 11.43 -13.93 -44.25
CA ILE A 739 11.11 -14.87 -45.35
C ILE A 739 11.78 -14.43 -46.65
N ASP A 740 11.78 -15.31 -47.66
CA ASP A 740 12.42 -15.09 -48.95
C ASP A 740 12.02 -13.76 -49.59
N PRO A 741 12.98 -12.88 -49.92
CA PRO A 741 12.72 -11.59 -50.56
C PRO A 741 11.93 -11.68 -51.88
N ASP A 742 12.12 -12.73 -52.67
CA ASP A 742 11.41 -12.94 -53.94
C ASP A 742 9.94 -13.23 -53.75
N LEU A 743 9.62 -13.97 -52.66
CA LEU A 743 8.27 -14.24 -52.27
C LEU A 743 7.55 -12.97 -51.77
N VAL A 744 8.27 -12.09 -51.02
CA VAL A 744 7.76 -10.79 -50.58
C VAL A 744 7.48 -9.87 -51.78
N GLU A 745 8.25 -9.94 -52.88
CA GLU A 745 7.98 -9.23 -54.11
C GLU A 745 6.68 -9.71 -54.74
N THR A 746 6.51 -11.05 -54.82
CA THR A 746 5.28 -11.69 -55.34
C THR A 746 4.05 -11.26 -54.55
N ILE A 747 4.13 -11.30 -53.22
CA ILE A 747 3.08 -10.83 -52.30
C ILE A 747 2.77 -9.35 -52.55
N GLY A 748 3.82 -8.53 -52.70
CA GLY A 748 3.72 -7.10 -52.94
C GLY A 748 3.06 -6.75 -54.29
N ALA A 749 3.23 -7.58 -55.32
CA ALA A 749 2.67 -7.39 -56.65
C ALA A 749 1.14 -7.66 -56.73
N MET A 750 0.57 -8.37 -55.76
CA MET A 750 -0.87 -8.67 -55.75
C MET A 750 -1.75 -7.42 -55.55
N ARG A 751 -2.77 -7.24 -56.36
CA ARG A 751 -3.66 -6.07 -56.32
C ARG A 751 -4.71 -6.12 -55.23
N LYS A 752 -5.21 -7.29 -54.85
CA LYS A 752 -6.26 -7.43 -53.82
C LYS A 752 -5.64 -7.62 -52.45
N PRO A 753 -6.01 -6.82 -51.44
CA PRO A 753 -5.48 -6.96 -50.07
C PRO A 753 -5.77 -8.33 -49.44
N GLU A 754 -6.95 -8.93 -49.72
CA GLU A 754 -7.34 -10.23 -49.18
C GLU A 754 -6.47 -11.36 -49.72
N ASP A 755 -6.15 -11.37 -51.04
CA ASP A 755 -5.29 -12.38 -51.65
C ASP A 755 -3.86 -12.23 -51.20
N ARG A 756 -3.43 -10.98 -51.01
CA ARG A 756 -2.11 -10.63 -50.42
C ARG A 756 -1.98 -11.18 -49.00
N ALA A 757 -2.97 -10.91 -48.14
CA ALA A 757 -2.97 -11.37 -46.75
C ALA A 757 -2.97 -12.91 -46.66
N LYS A 758 -3.70 -13.57 -47.54
CA LYS A 758 -3.80 -15.04 -47.60
C LYS A 758 -2.47 -15.67 -48.03
N LEU A 759 -1.80 -15.15 -49.07
CA LEU A 759 -0.51 -15.68 -49.53
C LEU A 759 0.59 -15.41 -48.47
N ALA A 760 0.59 -14.20 -47.89
CA ALA A 760 1.50 -13.86 -46.82
C ALA A 760 1.33 -14.76 -45.61
N LEU A 761 0.11 -15.05 -45.18
CA LEU A 761 -0.14 -15.95 -44.03
C LEU A 761 0.33 -17.39 -44.36
N THR A 762 0.16 -17.87 -45.60
CA THR A 762 0.64 -19.20 -46.02
C THR A 762 2.15 -19.26 -45.89
N ALA A 763 2.86 -18.26 -46.45
CA ALA A 763 4.33 -18.18 -46.42
C ALA A 763 4.88 -18.14 -44.97
N VAL A 764 4.30 -17.30 -44.09
CA VAL A 764 4.72 -17.20 -42.70
C VAL A 764 4.44 -18.50 -41.94
N SER A 765 3.30 -19.14 -42.23
CA SER A 765 2.94 -20.44 -41.62
C SER A 765 3.87 -21.57 -42.06
N GLU A 766 4.34 -21.59 -43.33
CA GLU A 766 5.33 -22.55 -43.82
C GLU A 766 6.70 -22.32 -43.19
N ALA A 767 7.13 -21.06 -43.05
CA ALA A 767 8.39 -20.74 -42.37
C ALA A 767 8.37 -21.23 -40.91
N TYR A 768 7.26 -20.97 -40.19
CA TYR A 768 7.09 -21.46 -38.83
C TYR A 768 7.06 -22.98 -38.73
N ALA A 769 6.34 -23.67 -39.66
CA ALA A 769 6.30 -25.13 -39.66
C ALA A 769 7.68 -25.77 -39.95
N ASN A 770 8.48 -25.17 -40.84
CA ASN A 770 9.86 -25.61 -41.11
C ASN A 770 10.75 -25.48 -39.88
N GLN A 771 10.61 -24.37 -39.16
CA GLN A 771 11.34 -24.15 -37.91
C GLN A 771 10.90 -25.13 -36.80
N GLU A 772 9.60 -25.43 -36.69
CA GLU A 772 9.10 -26.46 -35.77
C GLU A 772 9.63 -27.86 -36.10
N LEU A 773 9.78 -28.19 -37.37
CA LEU A 773 10.41 -29.44 -37.82
C LEU A 773 11.90 -29.47 -37.48
N GLU A 774 12.63 -28.36 -37.58
CA GLU A 774 14.04 -28.27 -37.34
C GLU A 774 14.38 -28.43 -35.82
N PHE A 775 13.64 -27.78 -34.93
CA PHE A 775 13.88 -27.80 -33.48
C PHE A 775 13.19 -28.97 -32.76
N GLY A 776 12.10 -29.47 -33.33
CA GLY A 776 11.19 -30.40 -32.70
C GLY A 776 10.14 -29.66 -31.83
N PRO A 777 8.94 -30.28 -31.64
CA PRO A 777 7.79 -29.58 -31.04
C PRO A 777 8.01 -29.17 -29.57
N GLU A 778 8.72 -29.94 -28.77
CA GLU A 778 8.94 -29.63 -27.34
C GLU A 778 9.86 -28.42 -27.16
N VAL A 779 11.02 -28.43 -27.85
CA VAL A 779 11.98 -27.31 -27.81
C VAL A 779 11.33 -26.05 -28.37
N MET A 780 10.55 -26.17 -29.44
CA MET A 780 9.85 -25.03 -30.03
C MET A 780 8.85 -24.41 -29.04
N ARG A 781 8.08 -25.21 -28.30
CA ARG A 781 7.17 -24.67 -27.23
C ARG A 781 7.92 -23.93 -26.14
N ARG A 782 9.13 -24.38 -25.78
CA ARG A 782 9.98 -23.69 -24.79
C ARG A 782 10.48 -22.36 -25.34
N ILE A 783 11.03 -22.34 -26.55
CA ILE A 783 11.50 -21.12 -27.22
C ILE A 783 10.36 -20.09 -27.35
N GLU A 784 9.20 -20.50 -27.82
CA GLU A 784 8.02 -19.63 -27.93
C GLU A 784 7.64 -18.98 -26.61
N ARG A 785 7.65 -19.76 -25.53
CA ARG A 785 7.33 -19.26 -24.19
C ARG A 785 8.35 -18.22 -23.72
N GLU A 786 9.64 -18.54 -23.83
CA GLU A 786 10.72 -17.65 -23.39
C GLU A 786 10.73 -16.34 -24.19
N VAL A 787 10.65 -16.43 -25.51
CA VAL A 787 10.61 -15.24 -26.38
C VAL A 787 9.38 -14.38 -26.07
N TYR A 788 8.22 -15.01 -25.94
CA TYR A 788 6.99 -14.28 -25.66
C TYR A 788 7.06 -13.54 -24.32
N LEU A 789 7.51 -14.20 -23.25
CA LEU A 789 7.61 -13.62 -21.90
C LEU A 789 8.66 -12.50 -21.89
N LYS A 790 9.85 -12.71 -22.44
CA LYS A 790 10.90 -11.67 -22.49
C LYS A 790 10.45 -10.41 -23.24
N VAL A 791 9.84 -10.57 -24.40
CA VAL A 791 9.35 -9.43 -25.18
C VAL A 791 8.18 -8.71 -24.46
N LEU A 792 7.27 -9.48 -23.89
CA LEU A 792 6.12 -8.92 -23.14
C LEU A 792 6.60 -8.11 -21.95
N ASP A 793 7.55 -8.65 -21.16
CA ASP A 793 8.07 -8.01 -19.96
C ASP A 793 8.83 -6.71 -20.31
N ALA A 794 9.68 -6.74 -21.35
CA ALA A 794 10.40 -5.55 -21.82
C ALA A 794 9.43 -4.44 -22.29
N LEU A 795 8.44 -4.78 -23.12
CA LEU A 795 7.45 -3.81 -23.61
C LEU A 795 6.53 -3.30 -22.50
N TRP A 796 6.24 -4.14 -21.50
CA TRP A 796 5.45 -3.72 -20.35
C TRP A 796 6.19 -2.71 -19.47
N MET A 797 7.47 -2.92 -19.18
CA MET A 797 8.32 -1.96 -18.47
C MET A 797 8.37 -0.61 -19.19
N GLN A 798 8.64 -0.63 -20.50
CA GLN A 798 8.62 0.57 -21.33
C GLN A 798 7.24 1.27 -21.31
N HIS A 799 6.17 0.49 -21.31
CA HIS A 799 4.81 1.03 -21.22
C HIS A 799 4.54 1.70 -19.88
N LEU A 800 5.00 1.15 -18.76
CA LEU A 800 4.88 1.78 -17.44
C LEU A 800 5.60 3.13 -17.41
N GLU A 801 6.80 3.21 -17.96
CA GLU A 801 7.58 4.45 -18.09
C GLU A 801 6.82 5.48 -18.95
N ASN A 802 6.36 5.09 -20.14
CA ASN A 802 5.58 5.96 -21.03
C ASN A 802 4.29 6.48 -20.35
N MET A 803 3.62 5.64 -19.55
CA MET A 803 2.42 6.02 -18.81
C MET A 803 2.74 6.99 -17.67
N GLN A 804 3.90 6.87 -17.04
CA GLN A 804 4.36 7.81 -16.03
C GLN A 804 4.63 9.19 -16.66
N HIS A 805 5.40 9.25 -17.75
CA HIS A 805 5.64 10.49 -18.48
C HIS A 805 4.35 11.14 -19.00
N LEU A 806 3.42 10.33 -19.50
CA LEU A 806 2.11 10.84 -19.92
C LEU A 806 1.36 11.49 -18.75
N ARG A 807 1.40 10.87 -17.56
CA ARG A 807 0.74 11.39 -16.36
C ARG A 807 1.32 12.74 -15.91
N GLU A 808 2.62 12.91 -15.98
CA GLU A 808 3.34 14.13 -15.62
C GLU A 808 2.98 15.27 -16.59
N GLY A 809 2.99 15.00 -17.91
CA GLY A 809 2.70 15.98 -18.93
C GLY A 809 1.22 16.34 -19.12
N ILE A 810 0.28 15.52 -18.64
CA ILE A 810 -1.13 15.68 -18.98
C ILE A 810 -1.79 16.92 -18.34
N HIS A 811 -1.26 17.39 -17.21
CA HIS A 811 -1.78 18.56 -16.51
C HIS A 811 -1.70 19.85 -17.33
N TRP A 812 -0.72 19.97 -18.21
CA TRP A 812 -0.56 21.12 -19.11
C TRP A 812 -1.71 21.24 -20.12
N ARG A 813 -2.38 20.14 -20.46
CA ARG A 813 -3.53 20.14 -21.37
C ARG A 813 -4.79 20.74 -20.74
N SER A 814 -4.83 20.91 -19.42
CA SER A 814 -5.91 21.62 -18.74
C SER A 814 -6.01 23.10 -19.13
N ILE A 815 -4.91 23.70 -19.59
CA ILE A 815 -4.87 25.06 -20.11
C ILE A 815 -5.78 25.20 -21.35
N GLY A 816 -5.92 24.11 -22.13
CA GLY A 816 -6.82 24.02 -23.27
C GLY A 816 -8.29 23.73 -22.94
N GLN A 817 -8.74 23.86 -21.68
CA GLN A 817 -10.11 23.56 -21.20
C GLN A 817 -10.54 22.10 -21.41
N ARG A 818 -9.60 21.17 -21.56
CA ARG A 818 -9.87 19.73 -21.64
C ARG A 818 -9.72 19.07 -20.27
N ASP A 819 -10.56 18.08 -19.99
CA ASP A 819 -10.44 17.29 -18.76
C ASP A 819 -9.16 16.41 -18.81
N PRO A 820 -8.18 16.62 -17.92
CA PRO A 820 -6.92 15.88 -17.96
C PRO A 820 -7.11 14.36 -17.87
N LEU A 821 -8.11 13.89 -17.13
CA LEU A 821 -8.36 12.47 -16.96
C LEU A 821 -8.92 11.83 -18.24
N VAL A 822 -9.74 12.56 -18.99
CA VAL A 822 -10.30 12.07 -20.27
C VAL A 822 -9.18 11.99 -21.32
N GLU A 823 -8.34 13.02 -21.39
CA GLU A 823 -7.17 13.03 -22.29
C GLU A 823 -6.20 11.89 -21.93
N TYR A 824 -5.90 11.73 -20.63
CA TYR A 824 -5.06 10.62 -20.14
C TYR A 824 -5.60 9.25 -20.57
N ARG A 825 -6.90 9.02 -20.46
CA ARG A 825 -7.54 7.77 -20.89
C ARG A 825 -7.41 7.55 -22.41
N THR A 826 -7.56 8.60 -23.18
CA THR A 826 -7.50 8.52 -24.65
C THR A 826 -6.09 8.23 -25.15
N GLU A 827 -5.10 8.95 -24.63
CA GLU A 827 -3.71 8.75 -25.01
C GLU A 827 -3.14 7.42 -24.49
N SER A 828 -3.48 7.03 -23.26
CA SER A 828 -3.06 5.75 -22.70
C SER A 828 -3.58 4.56 -23.50
N GLN A 829 -4.82 4.66 -24.04
CA GLN A 829 -5.38 3.63 -24.89
C GLN A 829 -4.57 3.47 -26.20
N LYS A 830 -4.16 4.57 -26.81
CA LYS A 830 -3.29 4.55 -28.01
C LYS A 830 -1.93 3.93 -27.73
N LEU A 831 -1.31 4.28 -26.58
CA LEU A 831 -0.06 3.69 -26.15
C LEU A 831 -0.18 2.17 -25.92
N PHE A 832 -1.29 1.74 -25.35
CA PHE A 832 -1.56 0.31 -25.13
C PHE A 832 -1.81 -0.47 -26.43
N GLU A 833 -2.54 0.11 -27.37
CA GLU A 833 -2.70 -0.45 -28.72
C GLU A 833 -1.36 -0.56 -29.46
N GLY A 834 -0.49 0.44 -29.30
CA GLY A 834 0.89 0.40 -29.78
C GLY A 834 1.72 -0.72 -29.17
N LEU A 835 1.63 -0.92 -27.84
CA LEU A 835 2.27 -2.04 -27.15
C LEU A 835 1.83 -3.39 -27.71
N GLN A 836 0.51 -3.57 -27.91
CA GLN A 836 -0.01 -4.84 -28.45
C GLN A 836 0.45 -5.09 -29.89
N LYS A 837 0.58 -4.04 -30.71
CA LYS A 837 1.12 -4.12 -32.06
C LYS A 837 2.60 -4.51 -32.03
N ASN A 838 3.40 -3.80 -31.23
CA ASN A 838 4.82 -4.07 -31.08
C ASN A 838 5.08 -5.48 -30.54
N LEU A 839 4.26 -5.96 -29.59
CA LEU A 839 4.36 -7.32 -29.07
C LEU A 839 4.22 -8.36 -30.20
N ARG A 840 3.21 -8.20 -31.07
CA ARG A 840 3.02 -9.11 -32.19
C ARG A 840 4.24 -9.12 -33.14
N GLU A 841 4.73 -7.95 -33.49
CA GLU A 841 5.81 -7.80 -34.45
C GLU A 841 7.13 -8.31 -33.88
N GLU A 842 7.51 -7.92 -32.66
CA GLU A 842 8.80 -8.30 -32.06
C GLU A 842 8.87 -9.78 -31.65
N VAL A 843 7.75 -10.38 -31.14
CA VAL A 843 7.71 -11.81 -30.85
C VAL A 843 7.94 -12.62 -32.12
N LEU A 844 7.26 -12.27 -33.23
CA LEU A 844 7.39 -12.99 -34.51
C LEU A 844 8.78 -12.78 -35.13
N LYS A 845 9.29 -11.56 -35.07
CA LYS A 845 10.63 -11.23 -35.56
C LYS A 845 11.71 -12.06 -34.88
N ILE A 846 11.72 -12.09 -33.55
CA ILE A 846 12.71 -12.85 -32.77
C ILE A 846 12.51 -14.35 -33.03
N LEU A 847 11.25 -14.83 -32.91
CA LEU A 847 10.94 -16.27 -33.06
C LEU A 847 11.41 -16.83 -34.40
N LEU A 848 11.14 -16.13 -35.50
CA LEU A 848 11.50 -16.55 -36.86
C LEU A 848 12.98 -16.32 -37.21
N SER A 849 13.74 -15.63 -36.36
CA SER A 849 15.19 -15.42 -36.53
C SER A 849 16.06 -16.34 -35.67
N VAL A 850 15.51 -17.08 -34.72
CA VAL A 850 16.26 -18.00 -33.84
C VAL A 850 16.93 -19.10 -34.62
N THR A 851 18.23 -19.32 -34.41
CA THR A 851 19.02 -20.38 -35.05
C THR A 851 19.35 -21.48 -34.04
N LYS A 852 19.66 -22.71 -34.56
CA LYS A 852 19.99 -23.86 -33.70
C LYS A 852 21.20 -23.64 -32.78
N GLN A 853 22.12 -22.79 -33.15
CA GLN A 853 23.33 -22.49 -32.34
C GLN A 853 22.97 -21.67 -31.11
N GLU A 854 21.96 -20.79 -31.20
CA GLU A 854 21.51 -19.98 -30.07
C GLU A 854 20.62 -20.77 -29.10
N ALA A 855 19.86 -21.78 -29.60
CA ALA A 855 19.00 -22.61 -28.77
C ALA A 855 19.76 -23.60 -27.87
N VAL A 856 21.01 -23.97 -28.22
CA VAL A 856 21.83 -24.94 -27.43
C VAL A 856 22.49 -24.27 -26.22
N VAL A 857 22.64 -22.95 -26.22
CA VAL A 857 23.31 -22.23 -25.12
C VAL A 857 22.42 -22.18 -23.86
N THR A 858 21.13 -22.44 -24.00
CA THR A 858 20.17 -22.46 -22.85
C THR A 858 20.07 -23.81 -22.12
N ASP A 859 20.71 -24.87 -22.61
CA ASP A 859 20.64 -26.23 -22.02
C ASP A 859 21.71 -26.54 -20.95
N ILE A 860 22.55 -25.59 -20.61
CA ILE A 860 23.58 -25.79 -19.56
C ILE A 860 23.17 -24.95 -18.36
N VAL A 861 22.39 -25.50 -17.51
CA VAL A 861 22.45 -25.41 -16.02
C VAL A 861 21.23 -26.08 -15.41
N ASP A 862 21.35 -27.35 -15.13
CA ASP A 862 20.46 -28.09 -14.23
C ASP A 862 20.92 -27.85 -12.78
N GLY A 863 20.04 -27.34 -11.93
CA GLY A 863 20.07 -27.65 -10.50
C GLY A 863 20.36 -26.55 -9.48
N GLU A 864 20.30 -25.26 -9.80
CA GLU A 864 20.28 -24.22 -8.77
C GLU A 864 19.02 -23.35 -8.91
N GLU A 865 18.48 -22.86 -7.79
CA GLU A 865 17.34 -21.94 -7.74
C GLU A 865 17.66 -20.66 -8.55
N TYR A 866 17.32 -20.66 -9.84
CA TYR A 866 17.53 -19.52 -10.70
C TYR A 866 16.34 -18.59 -10.63
N ASP A 867 16.44 -17.61 -9.78
CA ASP A 867 15.74 -16.36 -9.98
C ASP A 867 16.18 -15.74 -11.31
N THR A 868 15.25 -15.26 -12.11
CA THR A 868 15.59 -14.54 -13.35
C THR A 868 16.40 -13.29 -13.02
N GLU A 869 17.19 -12.77 -13.96
CA GLU A 869 17.85 -11.47 -13.78
C GLU A 869 16.90 -10.40 -13.27
N LEU A 870 15.63 -10.41 -13.73
CA LEU A 870 14.58 -9.50 -13.29
C LEU A 870 14.11 -9.77 -11.84
N THR A 871 13.96 -11.03 -11.43
CA THR A 871 13.61 -11.39 -10.05
C THR A 871 14.77 -11.17 -9.10
N GLN A 872 16.01 -11.48 -9.50
CA GLN A 872 17.21 -11.15 -8.73
C GLN A 872 17.41 -9.63 -8.61
N MET A 873 17.18 -8.87 -9.69
CA MET A 873 17.16 -7.41 -9.66
C MET A 873 16.05 -6.90 -8.75
N ALA A 874 14.86 -7.50 -8.80
CA ALA A 874 13.74 -7.12 -7.95
C ALA A 874 13.97 -7.46 -6.47
N GLU A 875 14.55 -8.62 -6.15
CA GLU A 875 14.93 -8.99 -4.79
C GLU A 875 16.08 -8.13 -4.28
N THR A 876 17.09 -7.90 -5.10
CA THR A 876 18.22 -7.02 -4.78
C THR A 876 17.75 -5.57 -4.58
N ALA A 877 16.80 -5.08 -5.37
CA ALA A 877 16.24 -3.75 -5.24
C ALA A 877 15.38 -3.63 -3.98
N THR A 878 14.60 -4.68 -3.65
CA THR A 878 13.75 -4.70 -2.45
C THR A 878 14.62 -4.79 -1.19
N ASN A 879 15.64 -5.67 -1.18
CA ASN A 879 16.57 -5.85 -0.06
C ASN A 879 17.49 -4.64 0.11
N LYS A 880 17.93 -3.99 -0.96
CA LYS A 880 18.66 -2.72 -0.87
C LYS A 880 17.78 -1.58 -0.35
N GLY A 881 16.49 -1.55 -0.69
CA GLY A 881 15.52 -0.59 -0.16
C GLY A 881 15.32 -0.77 1.35
N VAL A 882 15.15 -2.00 1.82
CA VAL A 882 15.01 -2.34 3.25
C VAL A 882 16.35 -2.13 3.98
N ASN A 883 17.48 -2.57 3.41
CA ASN A 883 18.81 -2.36 4.00
C ASN A 883 19.23 -0.88 4.03
N THR A 884 18.76 -0.03 3.11
CA THR A 884 19.00 1.43 3.18
C THR A 884 18.21 2.07 4.32
N ILE A 885 17.03 1.56 4.64
CA ILE A 885 16.28 1.99 5.82
C ILE A 885 16.96 1.50 7.10
N ASP A 886 17.39 0.25 7.15
CA ASP A 886 18.00 -0.38 8.32
C ASP A 886 19.47 0.05 8.51
N SER A 887 20.24 0.27 7.44
CA SER A 887 21.59 0.82 7.49
C SER A 887 21.61 2.31 7.81
N GLY A 888 20.57 3.06 7.41
CA GLY A 888 20.34 4.43 7.88
C GLY A 888 20.14 4.48 9.39
N VAL A 889 19.38 3.54 9.95
CA VAL A 889 19.15 3.41 11.40
C VAL A 889 20.41 2.95 12.14
N LYS A 890 21.14 1.95 11.62
CA LYS A 890 22.40 1.46 12.24
C LYS A 890 23.55 2.48 12.16
N ASN A 891 23.61 3.29 11.10
CA ASN A 891 24.58 4.38 11.01
C ASN A 891 24.25 5.53 11.97
N LEU A 892 22.99 5.83 12.21
CA LEU A 892 22.58 6.78 13.25
C LEU A 892 22.98 6.31 14.66
N ASP A 893 22.82 5.03 14.97
CA ASP A 893 23.25 4.47 16.27
C ASP A 893 24.80 4.46 16.44
N ASN A 894 25.54 4.25 15.37
CA ASN A 894 27.00 4.29 15.37
C ASN A 894 27.54 5.73 15.45
N GLU A 895 26.91 6.70 14.82
CA GLU A 895 27.28 8.12 14.96
C GLU A 895 26.91 8.68 16.35
N PHE A 896 25.79 8.26 16.94
CA PHE A 896 25.47 8.61 18.33
C PHE A 896 26.45 8.00 19.33
N LYS A 897 26.89 6.75 19.12
CA LYS A 897 27.94 6.12 19.94
C LYS A 897 29.31 6.76 19.70
N SER A 898 29.66 7.15 18.49
CA SER A 898 30.92 7.83 18.14
C SER A 898 30.90 9.31 18.59
N GLY A 899 29.77 10.00 18.57
CA GLY A 899 29.60 11.35 19.06
C GLY A 899 29.73 11.44 20.57
N SER A 900 29.27 10.45 21.33
CA SER A 900 29.44 10.36 22.79
C SER A 900 30.88 10.04 23.18
N SER A 901 31.59 9.19 22.43
CA SER A 901 33.02 8.89 22.67
C SER A 901 33.91 10.06 22.27
N LYS A 902 33.64 10.82 21.23
CA LYS A 902 34.36 12.02 20.84
C LYS A 902 34.19 13.18 21.85
N LYS A 903 33.01 13.33 22.48
CA LYS A 903 32.84 14.30 23.58
C LYS A 903 33.62 13.91 24.84
N THR A 904 33.77 12.62 25.14
CA THR A 904 34.62 12.16 26.27
C THR A 904 36.10 12.30 25.95
N ASP A 905 36.55 12.11 24.73
CA ASP A 905 37.97 12.28 24.35
C ASP A 905 38.37 13.76 24.28
N VAL A 906 37.54 14.63 23.75
CA VAL A 906 37.77 16.09 23.76
C VAL A 906 37.81 16.66 25.18
N ASN A 907 37.04 16.12 26.11
CA ASN A 907 37.12 16.47 27.51
C ASN A 907 38.36 15.87 28.20
N ARG A 908 38.84 14.70 27.78
CA ARG A 908 40.10 14.09 28.25
C ARG A 908 41.31 14.86 27.73
N GLU A 909 41.36 15.27 26.49
CA GLU A 909 42.43 16.13 25.94
C GLU A 909 42.42 17.55 26.54
N ARG A 910 41.25 18.18 26.77
CA ARG A 910 41.17 19.46 27.49
C ARG A 910 41.63 19.36 28.93
N ASN A 911 41.37 18.25 29.61
CA ASN A 911 41.85 18.05 31.00
C ASN A 911 43.34 17.70 31.06
N THR A 912 43.92 16.97 30.09
CA THR A 912 45.35 16.73 29.96
C THR A 912 46.09 17.99 29.57
N ALA A 913 45.57 18.81 28.66
CA ALA A 913 46.15 20.13 28.34
C ALA A 913 46.08 21.14 29.49
N ARG A 914 45.05 21.10 30.33
CA ARG A 914 44.99 21.88 31.58
C ARG A 914 45.97 21.40 32.64
N LYS A 915 46.18 20.10 32.79
CA LYS A 915 47.18 19.54 33.73
C LYS A 915 48.62 19.84 33.27
N SER A 916 48.93 19.80 31.97
CA SER A 916 50.27 20.15 31.47
C SER A 916 50.56 21.63 31.59
N LYS A 917 49.59 22.53 31.35
CA LYS A 917 49.74 23.98 31.59
C LYS A 917 49.91 24.30 33.07
N LYS A 918 49.27 23.56 33.97
CA LYS A 918 49.42 23.73 35.42
C LYS A 918 50.81 23.26 35.90
N LYS A 919 51.33 22.17 35.31
CA LYS A 919 52.69 21.64 35.60
C LYS A 919 53.79 22.58 35.06
N GLN A 920 53.61 23.17 33.88
CA GLN A 920 54.53 24.18 33.35
C GLN A 920 54.50 25.50 34.14
N ARG A 921 53.39 25.90 34.74
CA ARG A 921 53.31 27.06 35.62
C ARG A 921 53.93 26.78 37.00
N GLN A 922 53.92 25.55 37.49
CA GLN A 922 54.64 25.20 38.76
C GLN A 922 56.15 25.12 38.56
N ASN A 923 56.64 24.56 37.45
CA ASN A 923 58.05 24.51 37.12
C ASN A 923 58.67 25.94 36.85
N LYS A 924 57.86 26.88 36.30
CA LYS A 924 58.29 28.30 36.16
C LYS A 924 58.32 29.05 37.46
N LYS A 925 57.62 28.58 38.51
CA LYS A 925 57.72 29.15 39.86
C LYS A 925 58.91 28.60 40.68
N HIS A 926 59.47 27.41 40.38
CA HIS A 926 60.63 26.83 40.99
C HIS A 926 61.95 27.25 40.37
N SER A 927 61.98 27.87 39.20
CA SER A 927 63.16 28.40 38.54
C SER A 927 63.34 29.91 38.76
N LYS A 928 62.54 30.56 39.68
CA LYS A 928 62.64 31.93 40.11
C LYS A 928 62.72 32.05 41.65
N ARG A 929 63.32 31.01 42.30
CA ARG A 929 63.81 31.10 43.64
C ARG A 929 65.29 30.69 43.71
#